data_f5ea3a0c39c928ff6d26eabc96b25bae
#
_entry.id   f5ea3a0c39c928ff6d26eabc96b25bae
#
_cell.length_a   1.000
_cell.length_b   1.000
_cell.length_c   1.000
_cell.angle_alpha   90.00
_cell.angle_beta   90.00
_cell.angle_gamma   90.00
#
_symmetry.space_group_name_H-M   'P 1'
#
loop_
_entity.id
_entity.type
_entity.pdbx_description
1 polymer ?
#
loop_
_entity_poly.entity_id
_entity_poly.type
_entity_poly.pdbx_seq_one_letter_code
_entity_poly.pdbx_strand_id
1 'polypeptide(L)'
;MKKLFLELVIILSVNVMIAQVKVKTTKLDNGLKVVMCEDHSSPKAYGAVYVHAGSKNDPLEATGMAHYFEHIMFKGTDKIGTINWEAEKVYLDSIDIMYDKLHETTDLNERAAIQQKINELSLASTDYAIPNEVDVILTKMGGTGLNAGTAYDQTIYYNAFPANQIGKWMDVYAERFRYPVFRLFQSELETVYEEKNMYGDGPINAFQEYMFQEIFGEHPYGRPIIGPTEHLKNPQTSKMREFFNTYYVANNMTLILVGDFNIDEIEPMVAEKFGTWRSGEIPAQPEFTLPEFKGQTIKEVRMTPIKVGVLAWRGVKVSDPDYLPLSIASSVFSNGETGIMDKDMLDGNIMMAMLMPLSLEDHGANIIMYVPKLIGQSHEKAEAYVFESLNKLKNGEFSDDLFEAIRVNMLKEREQDIESLGSLAQLLLALEQRGMTYDEYLAETERIKNITKEEIVAIANKYFDDNYLDIRSKMGSAPKDKVDKPNWKPIEAKNTDAKSDFAMMIEAQEVPQVTPQVIDFNKDVKITKINDCFTMISTKNPYNDIFNLSITHNYGTIDDPDLNRALTYFDMQGTKDKTFEEFSLELQKLGATISIYANQSNCNVVIEGFEKDLDKILALCEEKLYNPANDEKKIDIIYDSEKMEEETLKEDASEWAEAVRQYALYGEKSSYLAETPIKQWKKRSGEELLSEVDNALNYNGEVLFIGNIDNQKVIETLKKHNLVKDDVVKSEKSFKTEKTFTDNQVFIAHNKKFRQSNIYMHVPSEILNMEEKAVSMVFNKYFGTDMYSIVFQEVREFRSLGYTAYGYYMTDYLDRKPSMLYAFLGTQSDKTNEGIDVLRGLITDMPERLEKFNASKDALIMSRASDYVSFRSIPSQVSTWMEQGYNHDPRMEYTDIIKKTEYKDVYDFYKKYVADRPIVIMMSGNKKQIDLKALEKYGTIKEVKYKEIFR
;
A
#
# COMPACT_ATOMS: atom_id res chain seq x y z
N MET A 1 41.97 25.34 -37.46
CA MET A 1 40.67 24.80 -37.97
C MET A 1 40.35 23.39 -37.52
N LYS A 2 41.27 22.46 -37.27
CA LYS A 2 40.93 21.14 -36.74
C LYS A 2 40.60 21.09 -35.22
N LYS A 3 41.06 22.04 -34.41
CA LYS A 3 40.71 22.13 -32.96
C LYS A 3 39.38 22.82 -32.71
N LEU A 4 38.97 23.76 -33.60
CA LEU A 4 37.63 24.39 -33.48
C LEU A 4 36.47 23.48 -33.93
N PHE A 5 36.76 22.44 -34.74
CA PHE A 5 35.76 21.46 -35.17
C PHE A 5 35.56 20.34 -34.12
N LEU A 6 36.49 20.13 -33.20
CA LEU A 6 36.37 19.14 -32.15
C LEU A 6 35.64 19.70 -30.92
N GLU A 7 35.70 21.01 -30.69
CA GLU A 7 34.92 21.68 -29.64
C GLU A 7 33.47 21.97 -30.05
N LEU A 8 33.17 22.00 -31.37
CA LEU A 8 31.79 22.17 -31.88
C LEU A 8 31.01 20.82 -31.97
N VAL A 9 31.71 19.68 -31.92
CA VAL A 9 31.10 18.33 -31.93
C VAL A 9 30.81 17.85 -30.49
N ILE A 10 31.40 18.46 -29.47
CA ILE A 10 31.15 18.14 -28.07
C ILE A 10 29.95 18.92 -27.49
N ILE A 11 29.43 19.95 -28.19
CA ILE A 11 28.23 20.72 -27.78
C ILE A 11 26.96 20.18 -28.47
N LEU A 12 27.06 19.11 -29.27
CA LEU A 12 25.91 18.32 -29.74
C LEU A 12 25.76 17.04 -28.93
N SER A 13 26.03 17.11 -27.65
CA SER A 13 25.68 16.07 -26.70
C SER A 13 24.27 16.29 -26.19
N VAL A 14 23.41 15.45 -26.69
CA VAL A 14 22.29 14.87 -25.98
C VAL A 14 21.49 15.90 -25.16
N ASN A 15 20.68 16.71 -25.82
CA ASN A 15 19.39 17.04 -25.26
C ASN A 15 18.59 15.71 -25.28
N VAL A 16 18.76 14.87 -24.29
CA VAL A 16 17.68 13.99 -23.85
C VAL A 16 16.55 14.96 -23.52
N MET A 17 15.53 15.05 -24.38
CA MET A 17 14.27 15.64 -23.99
C MET A 17 13.72 14.71 -22.90
N ILE A 18 14.07 14.96 -21.67
CA ILE A 18 13.20 14.60 -20.55
C ILE A 18 11.88 15.21 -20.96
N ALA A 19 10.85 14.40 -21.12
CA ALA A 19 9.52 14.89 -21.39
C ALA A 19 9.19 15.84 -20.24
N GLN A 20 9.32 17.15 -20.50
CA GLN A 20 9.23 18.15 -19.46
C GLN A 20 7.76 18.25 -19.09
N VAL A 21 7.38 17.63 -17.98
CA VAL A 21 6.03 17.68 -17.44
C VAL A 21 5.69 19.13 -17.17
N LYS A 22 4.52 19.59 -17.61
CA LYS A 22 4.09 20.98 -17.43
C LYS A 22 3.40 21.11 -16.08
N VAL A 23 4.11 21.64 -15.09
CA VAL A 23 3.56 21.94 -13.77
C VAL A 23 3.36 23.44 -13.61
N LYS A 24 2.17 23.85 -13.15
CA LYS A 24 1.83 25.23 -12.82
C LYS A 24 1.35 25.32 -11.39
N THR A 25 1.99 26.17 -10.61
CA THR A 25 1.54 26.54 -9.28
C THR A 25 0.95 27.95 -9.30
N THR A 26 -0.25 28.13 -8.76
CA THR A 26 -0.92 29.41 -8.63
C THR A 26 -1.53 29.58 -7.25
N LYS A 27 -1.94 30.80 -6.90
CA LYS A 27 -2.62 31.10 -5.63
C LYS A 27 -3.87 31.90 -5.94
N LEU A 28 -5.02 31.44 -5.48
CA LEU A 28 -6.29 32.13 -5.65
C LEU A 28 -6.39 33.33 -4.68
N ASP A 29 -7.32 34.24 -4.94
CA ASP A 29 -7.56 35.44 -4.11
C ASP A 29 -7.90 35.11 -2.65
N ASN A 30 -8.54 33.99 -2.39
CA ASN A 30 -8.82 33.47 -1.04
C ASN A 30 -7.63 32.79 -0.37
N GLY A 31 -6.48 32.76 -1.02
CA GLY A 31 -5.25 32.19 -0.47
C GLY A 31 -5.02 30.70 -0.75
N LEU A 32 -5.96 30.00 -1.40
CA LEU A 32 -5.78 28.59 -1.78
C LEU A 32 -4.60 28.45 -2.75
N LYS A 33 -3.64 27.61 -2.42
CA LYS A 33 -2.57 27.18 -3.32
C LYS A 33 -3.14 26.11 -4.26
N VAL A 34 -2.82 26.21 -5.55
CA VAL A 34 -3.24 25.23 -6.56
C VAL A 34 -2.03 24.78 -7.35
N VAL A 35 -1.81 23.46 -7.38
CA VAL A 35 -0.75 22.81 -8.17
C VAL A 35 -1.42 22.00 -9.26
N MET A 36 -1.16 22.31 -10.52
CA MET A 36 -1.72 21.64 -11.68
C MET A 36 -0.61 21.04 -12.53
N CYS A 37 -0.73 19.77 -12.87
CA CYS A 37 0.23 19.03 -13.69
C CYS A 37 -0.51 18.42 -14.90
N GLU A 38 -0.16 18.89 -16.09
CA GLU A 38 -0.73 18.41 -17.35
C GLU A 38 0.02 17.15 -17.82
N ASP A 39 -0.69 16.02 -17.88
CA ASP A 39 -0.18 14.70 -18.30
C ASP A 39 -1.21 13.96 -19.15
N HIS A 40 -0.92 13.81 -20.45
CA HIS A 40 -1.79 13.16 -21.43
C HIS A 40 -1.46 11.68 -21.67
N SER A 41 -0.70 11.06 -20.78
CA SER A 41 -0.26 9.66 -20.92
C SER A 41 -1.39 8.65 -20.65
N SER A 42 -2.42 9.07 -19.92
CA SER A 42 -3.58 8.24 -19.60
C SER A 42 -4.87 9.08 -19.63
N PRO A 43 -6.04 8.50 -19.93
CA PRO A 43 -7.32 9.21 -19.95
C PRO A 43 -7.88 9.48 -18.54
N LYS A 44 -7.03 9.59 -17.56
CA LYS A 44 -7.39 9.80 -16.14
C LYS A 44 -6.84 11.11 -15.60
N ALA A 45 -7.47 11.58 -14.55
CA ALA A 45 -6.95 12.61 -13.68
C ALA A 45 -6.90 12.12 -12.23
N TYR A 46 -6.03 12.71 -11.46
CA TYR A 46 -5.91 12.56 -10.01
C TYR A 46 -6.14 13.91 -9.37
N GLY A 47 -6.98 13.95 -8.35
CA GLY A 47 -7.25 15.15 -7.59
C GLY A 47 -7.02 14.91 -6.10
N ALA A 48 -6.37 15.86 -5.43
CA ALA A 48 -6.15 15.82 -3.99
C ALA A 48 -6.35 17.21 -3.37
N VAL A 49 -6.91 17.20 -2.15
CA VAL A 49 -6.88 18.35 -1.24
C VAL A 49 -5.96 18.01 -0.09
N TYR A 50 -4.88 18.76 0.01
CA TYR A 50 -3.89 18.69 1.08
C TYR A 50 -4.23 19.76 2.10
N VAL A 51 -4.53 19.39 3.34
CA VAL A 51 -4.79 20.28 4.46
C VAL A 51 -3.54 20.33 5.33
N HIS A 52 -2.96 21.51 5.55
CA HIS A 52 -1.79 21.72 6.42
C HIS A 52 -2.18 21.67 7.90
N ALA A 53 -2.84 20.58 8.27
CA ALA A 53 -3.22 20.24 9.63
C ALA A 53 -3.36 18.74 9.80
N GLY A 54 -2.73 18.20 10.82
CA GLY A 54 -2.76 16.80 11.17
C GLY A 54 -2.86 16.62 12.68
N SER A 55 -2.45 15.47 13.19
CA SER A 55 -2.58 15.15 14.61
C SER A 55 -1.75 16.05 15.54
N LYS A 56 -0.72 16.75 15.02
CA LYS A 56 0.01 17.75 15.82
C LYS A 56 -0.87 18.93 16.24
N ASN A 57 -1.93 19.22 15.49
CA ASN A 57 -2.85 20.31 15.71
C ASN A 57 -3.99 19.96 16.67
N ASP A 58 -4.08 18.71 17.13
CA ASP A 58 -5.09 18.26 18.07
C ASP A 58 -4.98 19.01 19.41
N PRO A 59 -6.11 19.42 20.02
CA PRO A 59 -6.12 19.90 21.40
C PRO A 59 -5.55 18.85 22.33
N LEU A 60 -4.83 19.26 23.38
CA LEU A 60 -4.19 18.35 24.33
C LEU A 60 -5.18 17.41 25.03
N GLU A 61 -6.38 17.93 25.28
CA GLU A 61 -7.47 17.22 25.94
C GLU A 61 -8.32 16.33 25.02
N ALA A 62 -8.07 16.36 23.71
CA ALA A 62 -8.87 15.65 22.70
C ALA A 62 -8.03 15.19 21.51
N THR A 63 -6.92 14.50 21.77
CA THR A 63 -6.04 13.98 20.72
C THR A 63 -6.67 12.81 19.98
N GLY A 64 -6.31 12.61 18.70
CA GLY A 64 -6.97 11.71 17.76
C GLY A 64 -8.10 12.39 16.98
N MET A 65 -8.29 13.69 17.21
CA MET A 65 -9.38 14.46 16.61
C MET A 65 -9.19 14.67 15.10
N ALA A 66 -7.97 14.98 14.64
CA ALA A 66 -7.68 15.17 13.22
C ALA A 66 -8.00 13.89 12.42
N HIS A 67 -7.58 12.73 12.93
CA HIS A 67 -7.87 11.43 12.32
C HIS A 67 -9.36 11.12 12.32
N TYR A 68 -10.04 11.31 13.43
CA TYR A 68 -11.48 11.08 13.49
C TYR A 68 -12.25 12.05 12.57
N PHE A 69 -11.79 13.31 12.47
CA PHE A 69 -12.39 14.29 11.57
C PHE A 69 -12.20 13.88 10.09
N GLU A 70 -11.10 13.27 9.74
CA GLU A 70 -10.88 12.69 8.41
C GLU A 70 -12.04 11.75 8.02
N HIS A 71 -12.42 10.82 8.91
CA HIS A 71 -13.55 9.90 8.71
C HIS A 71 -14.88 10.64 8.53
N ILE A 72 -15.11 11.67 9.31
CA ILE A 72 -16.35 12.48 9.24
C ILE A 72 -16.49 13.20 7.91
N MET A 73 -15.40 13.58 7.26
CA MET A 73 -15.40 14.23 5.95
C MET A 73 -16.02 13.38 4.83
N PHE A 74 -16.22 12.08 5.03
CA PHE A 74 -16.94 11.19 4.10
C PHE A 74 -18.45 11.16 4.33
N LYS A 75 -18.96 11.76 5.41
CA LYS A 75 -20.39 11.69 5.78
C LYS A 75 -21.25 12.79 5.13
N GLY A 76 -20.64 13.64 4.29
CA GLY A 76 -21.32 14.65 3.48
C GLY A 76 -21.48 16.01 4.16
N THR A 77 -22.40 16.80 3.62
CA THR A 77 -22.61 18.21 3.99
C THR A 77 -24.09 18.48 4.26
N ASP A 78 -24.43 19.75 4.43
CA ASP A 78 -25.82 20.21 4.47
C ASP A 78 -26.57 19.99 3.15
N LYS A 79 -25.87 19.65 2.03
CA LYS A 79 -26.46 19.36 0.71
C LYS A 79 -26.21 17.93 0.23
N ILE A 80 -25.15 17.27 0.70
CA ILE A 80 -24.79 15.90 0.34
C ILE A 80 -25.08 15.01 1.53
N GLY A 81 -25.79 13.89 1.34
CA GLY A 81 -26.04 12.91 2.39
C GLY A 81 -27.33 13.11 3.16
N THR A 82 -28.27 13.91 2.67
CA THR A 82 -29.56 14.17 3.34
C THR A 82 -30.71 14.30 2.34
N ILE A 83 -31.87 13.80 2.71
CA ILE A 83 -33.13 14.04 1.98
C ILE A 83 -33.87 15.30 2.48
N ASN A 84 -33.56 15.78 3.68
CA ASN A 84 -34.15 16.99 4.27
C ASN A 84 -33.26 17.52 5.40
N TRP A 85 -32.39 18.45 5.05
CA TRP A 85 -31.41 19.02 5.98
C TRP A 85 -32.06 19.73 7.20
N GLU A 86 -33.13 20.51 6.98
CA GLU A 86 -33.77 21.26 8.06
C GLU A 86 -34.38 20.35 9.13
N ALA A 87 -34.88 19.20 8.74
CA ALA A 87 -35.40 18.20 9.66
C ALA A 87 -34.28 17.39 10.33
N GLU A 88 -33.24 16.99 9.60
CA GLU A 88 -32.09 16.25 10.10
C GLU A 88 -31.29 17.06 11.13
N LYS A 89 -31.06 18.32 10.83
CA LYS A 89 -30.27 19.24 11.66
C LYS A 89 -30.73 19.30 13.12
N VAL A 90 -32.03 19.21 13.39
CA VAL A 90 -32.58 19.23 14.75
C VAL A 90 -32.04 18.07 15.60
N TYR A 91 -31.92 16.88 15.02
CA TYR A 91 -31.37 15.71 15.70
C TYR A 91 -29.87 15.84 15.88
N LEU A 92 -29.13 16.27 14.83
CA LEU A 92 -27.69 16.41 14.86
C LEU A 92 -27.22 17.47 15.86
N ASP A 93 -27.90 18.62 15.92
CA ASP A 93 -27.62 19.65 16.93
C ASP A 93 -27.85 19.11 18.36
N SER A 94 -28.87 18.25 18.53
CA SER A 94 -29.13 17.62 19.82
C SER A 94 -28.07 16.57 20.18
N ILE A 95 -27.56 15.80 19.21
CA ILE A 95 -26.49 14.83 19.38
C ILE A 95 -25.20 15.56 19.79
N ASP A 96 -24.85 16.66 19.15
CA ASP A 96 -23.68 17.48 19.50
C ASP A 96 -23.73 17.93 20.96
N ILE A 97 -24.85 18.47 21.40
CA ILE A 97 -25.06 18.88 22.81
C ILE A 97 -24.88 17.69 23.76
N MET A 98 -25.37 16.49 23.38
CA MET A 98 -25.26 15.30 24.22
C MET A 98 -23.82 14.79 24.31
N TYR A 99 -23.02 14.85 23.23
CA TYR A 99 -21.59 14.48 23.26
C TYR A 99 -20.80 15.43 24.16
N ASP A 100 -21.00 16.74 24.06
CA ASP A 100 -20.35 17.70 24.94
C ASP A 100 -20.75 17.48 26.41
N LYS A 101 -22.05 17.19 26.68
CA LYS A 101 -22.50 16.83 28.02
C LYS A 101 -21.90 15.51 28.50
N LEU A 102 -21.74 14.51 27.62
CA LEU A 102 -21.09 13.24 27.95
C LEU A 102 -19.65 13.45 28.39
N HIS A 103 -18.92 14.34 27.72
CA HIS A 103 -17.55 14.69 28.06
C HIS A 103 -17.44 15.30 29.47
N GLU A 104 -18.35 16.20 29.82
CA GLU A 104 -18.37 16.89 31.13
C GLU A 104 -18.83 15.98 32.29
N THR A 105 -19.52 14.87 31.98
CA THR A 105 -20.15 13.99 32.97
C THR A 105 -19.19 12.88 33.44
N THR A 106 -18.99 12.75 34.76
CA THR A 106 -18.11 11.71 35.34
C THR A 106 -18.91 10.55 36.01
N ASP A 107 -20.18 10.77 36.38
CA ASP A 107 -21.01 9.72 36.94
C ASP A 107 -21.37 8.65 35.89
N LEU A 108 -21.03 7.39 36.19
CA LEU A 108 -21.19 6.30 35.21
C LEU A 108 -22.66 6.01 34.80
N ASN A 109 -23.62 6.21 35.74
CA ASN A 109 -25.03 5.99 35.43
C ASN A 109 -25.57 7.12 34.55
N GLU A 110 -25.20 8.37 34.85
CA GLU A 110 -25.55 9.52 34.02
C GLU A 110 -24.91 9.41 32.65
N ARG A 111 -23.65 9.00 32.55
CA ARG A 111 -22.98 8.73 31.27
C ARG A 111 -23.74 7.68 30.44
N ALA A 112 -24.15 6.57 31.05
CA ALA A 112 -24.91 5.53 30.37
C ALA A 112 -26.27 6.04 29.86
N ALA A 113 -26.96 6.89 30.64
CA ALA A 113 -28.22 7.51 30.22
C ALA A 113 -28.02 8.48 29.03
N ILE A 114 -26.94 9.29 29.06
CA ILE A 114 -26.60 10.19 27.96
C ILE A 114 -26.26 9.38 26.69
N GLN A 115 -25.45 8.33 26.79
CA GLN A 115 -25.12 7.44 25.68
C GLN A 115 -26.36 6.78 25.07
N GLN A 116 -27.29 6.32 25.90
CA GLN A 116 -28.56 5.81 25.40
C GLN A 116 -29.35 6.88 24.65
N LYS A 117 -29.36 8.12 25.15
CA LYS A 117 -30.04 9.23 24.48
C LYS A 117 -29.39 9.58 23.13
N ILE A 118 -28.04 9.56 23.04
CA ILE A 118 -27.30 9.71 21.79
C ILE A 118 -27.72 8.63 20.79
N ASN A 119 -27.79 7.38 21.21
CA ASN A 119 -28.19 6.27 20.33
C ASN A 119 -29.65 6.44 19.83
N GLU A 120 -30.61 6.85 20.70
CA GLU A 120 -31.99 7.15 20.32
C GLU A 120 -32.08 8.28 19.26
N LEU A 121 -31.32 9.38 19.46
CA LEU A 121 -31.29 10.50 18.52
C LEU A 121 -30.61 10.11 17.21
N SER A 122 -29.53 9.33 17.27
CA SER A 122 -28.83 8.82 16.10
C SER A 122 -29.73 7.90 15.26
N LEU A 123 -30.50 7.01 15.89
CA LEU A 123 -31.50 6.19 15.20
C LEU A 123 -32.60 7.03 14.56
N ALA A 124 -33.06 8.12 15.21
CA ALA A 124 -34.08 9.01 14.66
C ALA A 124 -33.53 9.84 13.47
N SER A 125 -32.26 10.24 13.51
CA SER A 125 -31.65 11.00 12.41
C SER A 125 -31.53 10.20 11.11
N THR A 126 -31.50 8.83 11.18
CA THR A 126 -31.44 7.99 9.99
C THR A 126 -32.68 8.09 9.09
N ASP A 127 -33.78 8.64 9.58
CA ASP A 127 -34.95 8.92 8.76
C ASP A 127 -34.66 9.93 7.64
N TYR A 128 -33.63 10.74 7.80
CA TYR A 128 -33.23 11.80 6.86
C TYR A 128 -31.88 11.57 6.20
N ALA A 129 -31.00 10.81 6.83
CA ALA A 129 -29.64 10.58 6.35
C ALA A 129 -29.60 9.68 5.11
N ILE A 130 -28.84 10.07 4.09
CA ILE A 130 -28.40 9.22 2.97
C ILE A 130 -26.98 8.78 3.28
N PRO A 131 -26.75 7.48 3.52
CA PRO A 131 -25.42 7.03 3.93
C PRO A 131 -24.43 7.08 2.75
N ASN A 132 -23.19 7.52 3.04
CA ASN A 132 -22.04 7.48 2.14
C ASN A 132 -22.27 8.10 0.74
N GLU A 133 -23.12 9.12 0.64
CA GLU A 133 -23.49 9.71 -0.66
C GLU A 133 -22.28 10.35 -1.39
N VAL A 134 -21.26 10.85 -0.66
CA VAL A 134 -20.00 11.34 -1.26
C VAL A 134 -19.33 10.23 -2.06
N ASP A 135 -19.21 9.03 -1.47
CA ASP A 135 -18.59 7.87 -2.12
C ASP A 135 -19.41 7.41 -3.32
N VAL A 136 -20.74 7.42 -3.18
CA VAL A 136 -21.68 7.07 -4.26
C VAL A 136 -21.48 7.98 -5.47
N ILE A 137 -21.44 9.31 -5.25
CA ILE A 137 -21.28 10.29 -6.33
C ILE A 137 -19.93 10.08 -7.03
N LEU A 138 -18.85 9.99 -6.25
CA LEU A 138 -17.49 9.83 -6.79
C LEU A 138 -17.32 8.49 -7.53
N THR A 139 -17.87 7.41 -6.97
CA THR A 139 -17.83 6.07 -7.60
C THR A 139 -18.61 6.05 -8.92
N LYS A 140 -19.80 6.66 -8.97
CA LYS A 140 -20.62 6.76 -10.21
C LYS A 140 -19.93 7.55 -11.33
N MET A 141 -19.06 8.49 -10.99
CA MET A 141 -18.23 9.20 -11.97
C MET A 141 -17.07 8.34 -12.50
N GLY A 142 -16.94 7.09 -12.07
CA GLY A 142 -15.81 6.21 -12.39
C GLY A 142 -14.58 6.47 -11.53
N GLY A 143 -14.76 7.14 -10.40
CA GLY A 143 -13.71 7.36 -9.42
C GLY A 143 -13.15 6.05 -8.85
N THR A 144 -11.84 5.99 -8.67
CA THR A 144 -11.12 4.85 -8.11
C THR A 144 -10.10 5.32 -7.09
N GLY A 145 -9.74 4.45 -6.14
CA GLY A 145 -8.77 4.79 -5.12
C GLY A 145 -9.20 5.95 -4.21
N LEU A 146 -10.53 6.14 -4.01
CA LEU A 146 -11.03 7.13 -3.07
C LEU A 146 -10.53 6.79 -1.67
N ASN A 147 -9.77 7.70 -1.09
CA ASN A 147 -9.18 7.52 0.23
C ASN A 147 -8.83 8.88 0.86
N ALA A 148 -8.43 8.82 2.11
CA ALA A 148 -7.81 9.92 2.82
C ALA A 148 -6.74 9.37 3.78
N GLY A 149 -5.94 10.25 4.36
CA GLY A 149 -4.96 9.86 5.35
C GLY A 149 -4.53 11.03 6.21
N THR A 150 -4.43 10.79 7.51
CA THR A 150 -3.96 11.75 8.50
C THR A 150 -2.57 11.37 8.97
N ALA A 151 -1.64 12.33 8.89
CA ALA A 151 -0.31 12.23 9.47
C ALA A 151 -0.15 13.24 10.61
N TYR A 152 1.08 13.43 11.09
CA TYR A 152 1.34 14.44 12.11
C TYR A 152 1.06 15.85 11.62
N ASP A 153 1.50 16.17 10.40
CA ASP A 153 1.54 17.53 9.85
C ASP A 153 0.39 17.84 8.90
N GLN A 154 -0.27 16.82 8.33
CA GLN A 154 -1.27 17.00 7.29
C GLN A 154 -2.40 15.97 7.33
N THR A 155 -3.50 16.36 6.67
CA THR A 155 -4.57 15.44 6.27
C THR A 155 -4.80 15.59 4.77
N ILE A 156 -4.83 14.47 4.02
CA ILE A 156 -4.94 14.46 2.56
C ILE A 156 -6.19 13.69 2.16
N TYR A 157 -6.99 14.23 1.21
CA TYR A 157 -8.17 13.59 0.64
C TYR A 157 -7.99 13.50 -0.86
N TYR A 158 -8.08 12.31 -1.44
CA TYR A 158 -7.71 12.10 -2.83
C TYR A 158 -8.45 10.96 -3.52
N ASN A 159 -8.50 11.00 -4.83
CA ASN A 159 -8.85 9.86 -5.70
C ASN A 159 -8.43 10.09 -7.14
N ALA A 160 -8.36 9.01 -7.93
CA ALA A 160 -8.28 9.07 -9.37
C ALA A 160 -9.69 8.98 -10.00
N PHE A 161 -9.87 9.56 -11.18
CA PHE A 161 -11.15 9.57 -11.90
C PHE A 161 -10.91 9.76 -13.40
N PRO A 162 -11.89 9.42 -14.29
CA PRO A 162 -11.81 9.74 -15.70
C PRO A 162 -11.66 11.23 -15.93
N ALA A 163 -10.71 11.66 -16.75
CA ALA A 163 -10.37 13.08 -16.93
C ALA A 163 -11.56 13.95 -17.39
N ASN A 164 -12.50 13.39 -18.17
CA ASN A 164 -13.73 14.07 -18.57
C ASN A 164 -14.67 14.43 -17.40
N GLN A 165 -14.46 13.85 -16.23
CA GLN A 165 -15.27 14.11 -15.03
C GLN A 165 -14.71 15.24 -14.16
N ILE A 166 -13.62 15.89 -14.56
CA ILE A 166 -12.90 16.87 -13.72
C ILE A 166 -13.81 18.01 -13.23
N GLY A 167 -14.74 18.46 -14.04
CA GLY A 167 -15.71 19.50 -13.63
C GLY A 167 -16.65 19.04 -12.53
N LYS A 168 -17.20 17.83 -12.63
CA LYS A 168 -18.04 17.21 -11.59
C LYS A 168 -17.24 16.94 -10.31
N TRP A 169 -16.01 16.45 -10.46
CA TRP A 169 -15.11 16.22 -9.32
C TRP A 169 -14.86 17.51 -8.55
N MET A 170 -14.57 18.60 -9.26
CA MET A 170 -14.39 19.90 -8.64
C MET A 170 -15.65 20.37 -7.88
N ASP A 171 -16.86 20.16 -8.44
CA ASP A 171 -18.12 20.51 -7.75
C ASP A 171 -18.28 19.74 -6.43
N VAL A 172 -18.01 18.41 -6.46
CA VAL A 172 -18.13 17.57 -5.27
C VAL A 172 -17.09 17.97 -4.20
N TYR A 173 -15.82 18.16 -4.60
CA TYR A 173 -14.77 18.51 -3.67
C TYR A 173 -14.95 19.95 -3.14
N ALA A 174 -15.37 20.88 -3.98
CA ALA A 174 -15.66 22.24 -3.52
C ALA A 174 -16.79 22.26 -2.47
N GLU A 175 -17.85 21.46 -2.64
CA GLU A 175 -18.94 21.36 -1.66
C GLU A 175 -18.51 20.59 -0.40
N ARG A 176 -17.79 19.46 -0.55
CA ARG A 176 -17.36 18.60 0.56
C ARG A 176 -16.58 19.35 1.65
N PHE A 177 -15.73 20.31 1.26
CA PHE A 177 -14.91 21.10 2.18
C PHE A 177 -15.58 22.39 2.68
N ARG A 178 -16.79 22.68 2.25
CA ARG A 178 -17.49 23.92 2.60
C ARG A 178 -18.15 23.86 3.98
N TYR A 179 -18.91 22.80 4.23
CA TYR A 179 -19.68 22.64 5.48
C TYR A 179 -19.92 21.16 5.81
N PRO A 180 -18.92 20.43 6.37
CA PRO A 180 -19.09 19.05 6.73
C PRO A 180 -20.08 18.87 7.87
N VAL A 181 -20.86 17.80 7.81
CA VAL A 181 -21.90 17.45 8.78
C VAL A 181 -21.54 16.17 9.51
N PHE A 182 -21.69 16.16 10.84
CA PHE A 182 -21.35 15.01 11.70
C PHE A 182 -22.46 13.96 11.69
N ARG A 183 -22.78 13.49 10.50
CA ARG A 183 -23.80 12.47 10.25
C ARG A 183 -23.29 11.09 10.61
N LEU A 184 -24.13 10.23 11.20
CA LEU A 184 -23.79 8.87 11.61
C LEU A 184 -22.55 8.80 12.52
N PHE A 185 -22.32 9.86 13.31
CA PHE A 185 -21.14 10.02 14.14
C PHE A 185 -20.88 8.86 15.09
N GLN A 186 -21.93 8.31 15.70
CA GLN A 186 -21.81 7.14 16.59
C GLN A 186 -21.28 5.92 15.86
N SER A 187 -21.80 5.62 14.66
CA SER A 187 -21.34 4.47 13.87
C SER A 187 -19.88 4.60 13.50
N GLU A 188 -19.46 5.81 13.09
CA GLU A 188 -18.07 6.08 12.73
C GLU A 188 -17.14 6.00 13.93
N LEU A 189 -17.56 6.45 15.10
CA LEU A 189 -16.80 6.31 16.34
C LEU A 189 -16.52 4.85 16.67
N GLU A 190 -17.52 3.96 16.48
CA GLU A 190 -17.34 2.52 16.67
C GLU A 190 -16.39 1.92 15.63
N THR A 191 -16.36 2.43 14.41
CA THR A 191 -15.39 2.04 13.37
C THR A 191 -13.96 2.41 13.77
N VAL A 192 -13.74 3.62 14.28
CA VAL A 192 -12.43 4.05 14.81
C VAL A 192 -12.00 3.23 16.02
N TYR A 193 -12.95 2.75 16.85
CA TYR A 193 -12.63 1.81 17.94
C TYR A 193 -12.09 0.47 17.40
N GLU A 194 -12.69 -0.05 16.32
CA GLU A 194 -12.18 -1.27 15.67
C GLU A 194 -10.79 -1.06 15.07
N GLU A 195 -10.57 0.08 14.45
CA GLU A 195 -9.27 0.44 13.91
C GLU A 195 -8.21 0.52 15.02
N LYS A 196 -8.50 1.18 16.13
CA LYS A 196 -7.59 1.22 17.30
C LYS A 196 -7.29 -0.18 17.84
N ASN A 197 -8.30 -1.06 17.91
CA ASN A 197 -8.11 -2.44 18.34
C ASN A 197 -7.23 -3.22 17.36
N MET A 198 -7.42 -3.02 16.05
CA MET A 198 -6.62 -3.64 15.00
C MET A 198 -5.15 -3.21 15.11
N TYR A 199 -4.88 -1.91 15.25
CA TYR A 199 -3.51 -1.41 15.47
C TYR A 199 -2.89 -1.98 16.75
N GLY A 200 -3.66 -2.09 17.83
CA GLY A 200 -3.20 -2.66 19.08
C GLY A 200 -2.84 -4.15 19.02
N ASP A 201 -3.29 -4.89 18.00
CA ASP A 201 -2.90 -6.30 17.81
C ASP A 201 -1.58 -6.45 17.05
N GLY A 202 -1.10 -5.41 16.35
CA GLY A 202 0.19 -5.44 15.68
C GLY A 202 1.37 -5.58 16.67
N PRO A 203 2.30 -6.52 16.41
CA PRO A 203 3.35 -6.88 17.39
C PRO A 203 4.39 -5.79 17.63
N ILE A 204 4.49 -4.78 16.77
CA ILE A 204 5.51 -3.72 16.82
C ILE A 204 4.90 -2.32 17.05
N ASN A 205 3.60 -2.13 16.80
CA ASN A 205 2.97 -0.81 16.84
C ASN A 205 3.12 -0.09 18.19
N ALA A 206 2.93 -0.81 19.30
CA ALA A 206 3.10 -0.23 20.63
C ALA A 206 4.56 0.18 20.91
N PHE A 207 5.54 -0.52 20.34
CA PHE A 207 6.95 -0.14 20.44
C PHE A 207 7.24 1.11 19.62
N GLN A 208 6.64 1.25 18.47
CA GLN A 208 6.75 2.45 17.64
C GLN A 208 6.15 3.68 18.36
N GLU A 209 4.95 3.56 18.94
CA GLU A 209 4.34 4.64 19.74
C GLU A 209 5.27 5.03 20.90
N TYR A 210 5.83 4.05 21.61
CA TYR A 210 6.79 4.30 22.69
C TYR A 210 8.06 5.01 22.20
N MET A 211 8.61 4.58 21.08
CA MET A 211 9.78 5.21 20.45
C MET A 211 9.54 6.70 20.14
N PHE A 212 8.41 7.01 19.52
CA PHE A 212 8.04 8.40 19.22
C PHE A 212 7.86 9.23 20.49
N GLN A 213 7.23 8.67 21.52
CA GLN A 213 7.07 9.32 22.81
C GLN A 213 8.43 9.65 23.47
N GLU A 214 9.40 8.73 23.45
CA GLU A 214 10.73 8.97 24.02
C GLU A 214 11.57 9.94 23.19
N ILE A 215 11.40 9.95 21.86
CA ILE A 215 12.11 10.89 20.96
C ILE A 215 11.54 12.30 21.09
N PHE A 216 10.23 12.48 21.07
CA PHE A 216 9.60 13.80 20.98
C PHE A 216 9.00 14.31 22.28
N GLY A 217 8.83 13.44 23.29
CA GLY A 217 8.34 13.82 24.63
C GLY A 217 6.93 14.41 24.61
N GLU A 218 6.80 15.64 25.10
CA GLU A 218 5.52 16.36 25.13
C GLU A 218 5.13 17.00 23.80
N HIS A 219 6.06 17.08 22.83
CA HIS A 219 5.74 17.53 21.47
C HIS A 219 4.63 16.64 20.88
N PRO A 220 3.69 17.18 20.11
CA PRO A 220 2.61 16.39 19.49
C PRO A 220 3.06 15.17 18.69
N TYR A 221 4.25 15.17 18.12
CA TYR A 221 4.83 13.99 17.45
C TYR A 221 5.08 12.80 18.38
N GLY A 222 5.13 13.02 19.68
CA GLY A 222 5.23 11.95 20.69
C GLY A 222 3.90 11.25 21.01
N ARG A 223 2.80 11.62 20.35
CA ARG A 223 1.46 11.07 20.61
C ARG A 223 0.99 10.23 19.44
N PRO A 224 0.17 9.18 19.68
CA PRO A 224 -0.41 8.39 18.60
C PRO A 224 -1.41 9.23 17.79
N ILE A 225 -1.34 9.12 16.46
CA ILE A 225 -2.22 9.87 15.53
C ILE A 225 -3.69 9.55 15.78
N ILE A 226 -4.03 8.28 16.03
CA ILE A 226 -5.39 7.84 16.33
C ILE A 226 -5.89 8.28 17.72
N GLY A 227 -5.00 8.78 18.56
CA GLY A 227 -5.29 9.17 19.93
C GLY A 227 -5.36 8.00 20.92
N PRO A 228 -5.34 8.30 22.24
CA PRO A 228 -5.49 7.31 23.29
C PRO A 228 -6.96 6.88 23.45
N THR A 229 -7.19 5.67 23.96
CA THR A 229 -8.52 5.11 24.23
C THR A 229 -9.42 6.04 25.04
N GLU A 230 -8.84 6.75 25.99
CA GLU A 230 -9.58 7.67 26.87
C GLU A 230 -10.22 8.83 26.10
N HIS A 231 -9.49 9.45 25.17
CA HIS A 231 -9.98 10.54 24.35
C HIS A 231 -11.03 10.05 23.35
N LEU A 232 -10.79 8.90 22.70
CA LEU A 232 -11.76 8.30 21.80
C LEU A 232 -13.11 7.97 22.48
N LYS A 233 -13.09 7.58 23.76
CA LYS A 233 -14.31 7.33 24.55
C LYS A 233 -15.02 8.60 25.00
N ASN A 234 -14.41 9.78 24.84
CA ASN A 234 -14.93 11.06 25.27
C ASN A 234 -14.86 12.11 24.16
N PRO A 235 -15.42 11.87 22.97
CA PRO A 235 -15.33 12.81 21.85
C PRO A 235 -16.04 14.12 22.18
N GLN A 236 -15.50 15.23 21.67
CA GLN A 236 -16.03 16.59 21.82
C GLN A 236 -16.36 17.14 20.43
N THR A 237 -17.62 17.09 20.03
CA THR A 237 -18.04 17.54 18.69
C THR A 237 -17.89 19.04 18.51
N SER A 238 -18.05 19.83 19.58
CA SER A 238 -17.78 21.29 19.56
C SER A 238 -16.30 21.59 19.22
N LYS A 239 -15.36 20.84 19.78
CA LYS A 239 -13.93 20.98 19.46
C LYS A 239 -13.59 20.53 18.03
N MET A 240 -14.27 19.51 17.52
CA MET A 240 -14.10 19.11 16.13
C MET A 240 -14.57 20.18 15.15
N ARG A 241 -15.66 20.89 15.47
CA ARG A 241 -16.12 22.05 14.68
C ARG A 241 -15.14 23.21 14.77
N GLU A 242 -14.56 23.46 15.94
CA GLU A 242 -13.50 24.45 16.12
C GLU A 242 -12.27 24.10 15.28
N PHE A 243 -11.84 22.83 15.29
CA PHE A 243 -10.73 22.31 14.48
C PHE A 243 -10.97 22.55 12.98
N PHE A 244 -12.13 22.16 12.46
CA PHE A 244 -12.51 22.45 11.08
C PHE A 244 -12.49 23.96 10.77
N ASN A 245 -13.12 24.75 11.63
CA ASN A 245 -13.21 26.19 11.42
C ASN A 245 -11.85 26.88 11.42
N THR A 246 -10.90 26.36 12.14
CA THR A 246 -9.54 26.89 12.26
C THR A 246 -8.65 26.47 11.10
N TYR A 247 -8.63 25.17 10.76
CA TYR A 247 -7.62 24.62 9.88
C TYR A 247 -8.10 24.33 8.46
N TYR A 248 -9.40 24.07 8.24
CA TYR A 248 -9.96 23.82 6.90
C TYR A 248 -10.38 25.13 6.24
N VAL A 249 -9.40 25.95 5.96
CA VAL A 249 -9.54 27.27 5.33
C VAL A 249 -8.63 27.35 4.11
N ALA A 250 -9.08 28.08 3.08
CA ALA A 250 -8.42 28.13 1.79
C ALA A 250 -6.90 28.41 1.87
N ASN A 251 -6.51 29.36 2.70
CA ASN A 251 -5.10 29.72 2.88
C ASN A 251 -4.28 28.74 3.72
N ASN A 252 -4.88 27.64 4.19
CA ASN A 252 -4.23 26.50 4.85
C ASN A 252 -4.41 25.19 4.08
N MET A 253 -4.82 25.26 2.82
CA MET A 253 -5.04 24.09 1.98
C MET A 253 -4.33 24.25 0.63
N THR A 254 -3.98 23.13 0.02
CA THR A 254 -3.47 23.05 -1.34
C THR A 254 -4.31 22.07 -2.16
N LEU A 255 -4.79 22.53 -3.32
CA LEU A 255 -5.42 21.69 -4.32
C LEU A 255 -4.37 21.20 -5.29
N ILE A 256 -4.28 19.88 -5.49
CA ILE A 256 -3.35 19.24 -6.41
C ILE A 256 -4.17 18.51 -7.49
N LEU A 257 -3.92 18.81 -8.76
CA LEU A 257 -4.55 18.19 -9.91
C LEU A 257 -3.48 17.69 -10.87
N VAL A 258 -3.53 16.43 -11.25
CA VAL A 258 -2.60 15.80 -12.20
C VAL A 258 -3.41 15.03 -13.23
N GLY A 259 -3.08 15.11 -14.52
CA GLY A 259 -3.68 14.23 -15.52
C GLY A 259 -4.04 14.86 -16.84
N ASP A 260 -4.94 14.19 -17.56
CA ASP A 260 -5.32 14.50 -18.94
C ASP A 260 -6.30 15.68 -19.01
N PHE A 261 -5.73 16.87 -18.87
CA PHE A 261 -6.46 18.13 -19.01
C PHE A 261 -5.52 19.25 -19.50
N ASN A 262 -6.11 20.31 -20.07
CA ASN A 262 -5.38 21.54 -20.37
C ASN A 262 -5.45 22.50 -19.19
N ILE A 263 -4.31 22.92 -18.66
CA ILE A 263 -4.22 23.83 -17.50
C ILE A 263 -4.96 25.15 -17.77
N ASP A 264 -4.83 25.73 -18.98
CA ASP A 264 -5.44 27.02 -19.30
C ASP A 264 -6.98 26.94 -19.36
N GLU A 265 -7.54 25.74 -19.59
CA GLU A 265 -8.99 25.48 -19.58
C GLU A 265 -9.54 25.26 -18.18
N ILE A 266 -8.80 24.53 -17.32
CA ILE A 266 -9.30 24.18 -15.97
C ILE A 266 -9.02 25.28 -14.92
N GLU A 267 -8.00 26.09 -15.10
CA GLU A 267 -7.64 27.14 -14.12
C GLU A 267 -8.80 28.11 -13.82
N PRO A 268 -9.55 28.63 -14.83
CA PRO A 268 -10.74 29.43 -14.55
C PRO A 268 -11.82 28.67 -13.80
N MET A 269 -12.02 27.39 -14.07
CA MET A 269 -12.99 26.54 -13.37
C MET A 269 -12.59 26.34 -11.90
N VAL A 270 -11.29 26.11 -11.65
CA VAL A 270 -10.74 26.03 -10.27
C VAL A 270 -11.01 27.33 -9.51
N ALA A 271 -10.73 28.48 -10.12
CA ALA A 271 -10.98 29.76 -9.51
C ALA A 271 -12.47 30.01 -9.19
N GLU A 272 -13.38 29.62 -10.09
CA GLU A 272 -14.83 29.73 -9.90
C GLU A 272 -15.30 28.84 -8.74
N LYS A 273 -14.91 27.58 -8.71
CA LYS A 273 -15.47 26.59 -7.77
C LYS A 273 -14.85 26.68 -6.39
N PHE A 274 -13.53 26.80 -6.30
CA PHE A 274 -12.78 26.83 -5.04
C PHE A 274 -12.53 28.25 -4.51
N GLY A 275 -12.69 29.28 -5.33
CA GLY A 275 -12.56 30.68 -4.91
C GLY A 275 -13.56 31.13 -3.84
N THR A 276 -14.64 30.36 -3.65
CA THR A 276 -15.67 30.60 -2.62
C THR A 276 -15.31 30.05 -1.23
N TRP A 277 -14.23 29.26 -1.12
CA TRP A 277 -13.79 28.74 0.18
C TRP A 277 -13.35 29.91 1.08
N ARG A 278 -13.73 29.81 2.36
CA ARG A 278 -13.37 30.80 3.36
C ARG A 278 -11.88 30.79 3.65
N SER A 279 -11.31 31.92 3.88
CA SER A 279 -9.98 32.12 4.47
C SER A 279 -10.10 32.29 5.98
N GLY A 280 -9.02 32.03 6.72
CA GLY A 280 -8.99 32.18 8.16
C GLY A 280 -7.59 32.51 8.71
N GLU A 281 -7.54 32.92 9.97
CA GLU A 281 -6.28 33.07 10.70
C GLU A 281 -5.86 31.70 11.26
N ILE A 282 -4.64 31.27 10.95
CA ILE A 282 -4.07 30.05 11.49
C ILE A 282 -3.32 30.41 12.78
N PRO A 283 -3.67 29.81 13.92
CA PRO A 283 -2.97 30.07 15.17
C PRO A 283 -1.54 29.60 15.10
N ALA A 284 -0.63 30.39 15.69
CA ALA A 284 0.75 29.95 15.85
C ALA A 284 0.80 28.67 16.70
N GLN A 285 1.61 27.72 16.28
CA GLN A 285 1.81 26.51 17.07
C GLN A 285 2.52 26.85 18.39
N PRO A 286 2.14 26.20 19.51
CA PRO A 286 2.88 26.32 20.76
C PRO A 286 4.31 25.83 20.58
N GLU A 287 5.27 26.51 21.24
CA GLU A 287 6.63 26.00 21.30
C GLU A 287 6.71 24.86 22.33
N PHE A 288 7.27 23.73 21.92
CA PHE A 288 7.49 22.56 22.76
C PHE A 288 8.99 22.34 22.97
N THR A 289 9.37 22.02 24.20
CA THR A 289 10.75 21.61 24.50
C THR A 289 10.90 20.12 24.26
N LEU A 290 11.79 19.76 23.34
CA LEU A 290 12.13 18.35 23.13
C LEU A 290 12.96 17.80 24.29
N PRO A 291 12.88 16.48 24.61
CA PRO A 291 13.76 15.85 25.57
C PRO A 291 15.24 16.07 25.23
N GLU A 292 16.06 16.46 26.21
CA GLU A 292 17.51 16.53 25.99
C GLU A 292 18.14 15.14 26.16
N PHE A 293 18.96 14.73 25.19
CA PHE A 293 19.81 13.56 25.33
C PHE A 293 21.18 14.00 25.84
N LYS A 294 21.65 13.41 26.93
CA LYS A 294 22.93 13.73 27.56
C LYS A 294 23.80 12.49 27.58
N GLY A 295 24.76 12.44 26.66
CA GLY A 295 25.47 11.20 26.38
C GLY A 295 24.48 10.13 25.88
N GLN A 296 24.82 8.86 26.07
CA GLN A 296 23.94 7.74 25.82
C GLN A 296 22.80 7.69 26.85
N THR A 297 21.57 7.98 26.41
CA THR A 297 20.36 7.90 27.26
C THR A 297 19.66 6.58 27.03
N ILE A 298 19.84 5.60 27.92
CA ILE A 298 19.34 4.23 27.74
C ILE A 298 17.92 4.09 28.30
N LYS A 299 17.04 3.46 27.51
CA LYS A 299 15.68 3.04 27.88
C LYS A 299 15.51 1.55 27.58
N GLU A 300 15.20 0.74 28.61
CA GLU A 300 14.98 -0.69 28.45
C GLU A 300 13.50 -1.06 28.60
N VAL A 301 12.96 -1.79 27.61
CA VAL A 301 11.56 -2.25 27.60
C VAL A 301 11.45 -3.72 27.18
N ARG A 302 10.22 -4.27 27.21
CA ARG A 302 9.89 -5.63 26.75
C ARG A 302 8.59 -5.57 25.94
N MET A 303 8.66 -5.07 24.73
CA MET A 303 7.48 -4.74 23.93
C MET A 303 7.40 -5.46 22.59
N THR A 304 8.47 -6.16 22.20
CA THR A 304 8.59 -6.79 20.89
C THR A 304 8.83 -8.30 21.01
N PRO A 305 8.33 -9.14 20.09
CA PRO A 305 8.52 -10.58 20.13
C PRO A 305 10.00 -11.01 19.96
N ILE A 306 10.79 -10.17 19.32
CA ILE A 306 12.24 -10.32 19.14
C ILE A 306 12.98 -9.14 19.77
N LYS A 307 14.30 -9.21 19.90
CA LYS A 307 15.10 -8.05 20.33
C LYS A 307 15.09 -7.00 19.21
N VAL A 308 14.77 -5.76 19.55
CA VAL A 308 14.87 -4.60 18.66
C VAL A 308 15.54 -3.47 19.40
N GLY A 309 16.48 -2.79 18.78
CA GLY A 309 17.09 -1.59 19.30
C GLY A 309 16.90 -0.40 18.40
N VAL A 310 16.89 0.79 19.01
CA VAL A 310 16.77 2.06 18.33
C VAL A 310 17.80 3.01 18.90
N LEU A 311 18.66 3.55 18.04
CA LEU A 311 19.52 4.69 18.35
C LEU A 311 18.95 5.90 17.66
N ALA A 312 18.66 6.97 18.39
CA ALA A 312 18.04 8.18 17.83
C ALA A 312 18.79 9.44 18.22
N TRP A 313 19.10 10.24 17.21
CA TRP A 313 19.65 11.58 17.34
C TRP A 313 18.64 12.62 16.89
N ARG A 314 18.89 13.90 17.20
CA ARG A 314 18.13 15.00 16.62
C ARG A 314 18.39 15.07 15.12
N GLY A 315 17.34 15.19 14.36
CA GLY A 315 17.38 15.32 12.89
C GLY A 315 16.98 16.71 12.44
N VAL A 316 16.73 16.84 11.14
CA VAL A 316 16.36 18.08 10.47
C VAL A 316 14.87 18.15 10.18
N LYS A 317 14.36 19.36 10.00
CA LYS A 317 13.04 19.59 9.41
C LYS A 317 13.05 19.15 7.94
N VAL A 318 11.87 18.80 7.43
CA VAL A 318 11.74 18.35 6.03
C VAL A 318 12.12 19.45 5.01
N SER A 319 12.00 20.71 5.39
CA SER A 319 12.39 21.87 4.57
C SER A 319 13.84 22.34 4.77
N ASP A 320 14.62 21.66 5.63
CA ASP A 320 16.00 22.07 5.91
C ASP A 320 16.92 21.76 4.71
N PRO A 321 17.87 22.66 4.37
CA PRO A 321 18.86 22.39 3.32
C PRO A 321 19.72 21.13 3.53
N ASP A 322 19.88 20.70 4.78
CA ASP A 322 20.63 19.48 5.13
C ASP A 322 19.83 18.18 4.90
N TYR A 323 18.55 18.27 4.53
CA TYR A 323 17.71 17.11 4.24
C TYR A 323 18.31 16.21 3.14
N LEU A 324 18.65 16.77 1.99
CA LEU A 324 19.25 16.02 0.88
C LEU A 324 20.60 15.39 1.22
N PRO A 325 21.61 16.12 1.76
CA PRO A 325 22.85 15.49 2.17
C PRO A 325 22.68 14.39 3.22
N LEU A 326 21.70 14.55 4.12
CA LEU A 326 21.39 13.54 5.15
C LEU A 326 20.74 12.29 4.54
N SER A 327 19.87 12.43 3.54
CA SER A 327 19.31 11.30 2.80
C SER A 327 20.40 10.51 2.07
N ILE A 328 21.38 11.21 1.47
CA ILE A 328 22.54 10.56 0.83
C ILE A 328 23.41 9.86 1.88
N ALA A 329 23.67 10.50 3.03
CA ALA A 329 24.41 9.87 4.14
C ALA A 329 23.74 8.60 4.64
N SER A 330 22.39 8.58 4.67
CA SER A 330 21.62 7.38 4.99
C SER A 330 21.87 6.26 3.98
N SER A 331 21.84 6.56 2.68
CA SER A 331 22.11 5.57 1.62
C SER A 331 23.55 5.08 1.62
N VAL A 332 24.53 5.92 1.99
CA VAL A 332 25.94 5.51 2.20
C VAL A 332 26.05 4.57 3.42
N PHE A 333 25.29 4.84 4.49
CA PHE A 333 25.30 3.99 5.67
C PHE A 333 24.67 2.62 5.37
N SER A 334 23.46 2.59 4.80
CA SER A 334 22.73 1.36 4.43
C SER A 334 21.81 1.62 3.24
N ASN A 335 21.89 0.82 2.19
CA ASN A 335 21.04 0.85 1.02
C ASN A 335 20.50 -0.55 0.63
N GLY A 336 20.72 -1.53 1.49
CA GLY A 336 20.31 -2.92 1.30
C GLY A 336 21.34 -3.83 0.60
N GLU A 337 22.38 -3.27 -0.02
CA GLU A 337 23.36 -4.03 -0.81
C GLU A 337 24.82 -3.64 -0.55
N THR A 338 25.14 -2.36 -0.67
CA THR A 338 26.52 -1.87 -0.76
C THR A 338 26.88 -0.81 0.29
N GLY A 339 25.90 -0.38 1.10
CA GLY A 339 26.15 0.54 2.19
C GLY A 339 27.13 -0.02 3.22
N ILE A 340 27.74 0.86 3.99
CA ILE A 340 28.80 0.48 4.96
C ILE A 340 28.30 -0.60 5.93
N MET A 341 27.05 -0.47 6.40
CA MET A 341 26.44 -1.39 7.36
C MET A 341 25.94 -2.69 6.70
N ASP A 342 25.63 -2.66 5.41
CA ASP A 342 25.10 -3.79 4.67
C ASP A 342 26.07 -4.97 4.68
N LYS A 343 27.37 -4.70 4.66
CA LYS A 343 28.42 -5.71 4.77
C LYS A 343 28.32 -6.51 6.07
N ASP A 344 28.08 -5.86 7.21
CA ASP A 344 27.94 -6.55 8.48
C ASP A 344 26.67 -7.42 8.56
N MET A 345 25.60 -7.00 7.87
CA MET A 345 24.37 -7.81 7.71
C MET A 345 24.65 -9.02 6.81
N LEU A 346 25.31 -8.82 5.67
CA LEU A 346 25.68 -9.88 4.75
C LEU A 346 26.70 -10.88 5.34
N ASP A 347 27.59 -10.43 6.20
CA ASP A 347 28.52 -11.29 6.93
C ASP A 347 27.85 -12.00 8.15
N GLY A 348 26.60 -11.70 8.40
CA GLY A 348 25.81 -12.24 9.50
C GLY A 348 26.34 -11.78 10.87
N ASN A 349 26.98 -10.63 10.98
CA ASN A 349 27.44 -10.05 12.23
C ASN A 349 26.29 -9.48 13.05
N ILE A 350 25.24 -9.01 12.40
CA ILE A 350 24.00 -8.48 12.94
C ILE A 350 22.85 -8.91 12.01
N MET A 351 21.63 -9.04 12.52
CA MET A 351 20.51 -9.44 11.66
C MET A 351 20.05 -8.31 10.74
N MET A 352 19.90 -7.09 11.28
CA MET A 352 19.48 -5.91 10.52
C MET A 352 20.00 -4.65 11.20
N ALA A 353 20.39 -3.66 10.43
CA ALA A 353 20.52 -2.28 10.88
C ALA A 353 20.35 -1.34 9.70
N MET A 354 19.52 -0.30 9.88
CA MET A 354 19.28 0.71 8.86
C MET A 354 19.15 2.10 9.47
N LEU A 355 19.68 3.08 8.76
CA LEU A 355 19.52 4.49 9.11
C LEU A 355 18.32 5.06 8.37
N MET A 356 17.37 5.60 9.14
CA MET A 356 16.15 6.23 8.65
C MET A 356 16.07 7.67 9.15
N PRO A 357 16.38 8.67 8.33
CA PRO A 357 16.08 10.05 8.67
C PRO A 357 14.57 10.26 8.71
N LEU A 358 14.04 10.62 9.85
CA LEU A 358 12.65 11.05 10.02
C LEU A 358 12.64 12.58 10.04
N SER A 359 12.15 13.20 8.97
CA SER A 359 12.06 14.66 8.84
C SER A 359 10.60 15.07 8.72
N LEU A 360 10.11 15.84 9.70
CA LEU A 360 8.76 16.37 9.78
C LEU A 360 8.80 17.92 9.69
N GLU A 361 7.66 18.59 9.67
CA GLU A 361 7.64 20.06 9.50
C GLU A 361 8.31 20.82 10.63
N ASP A 362 8.10 20.40 11.90
CA ASP A 362 8.62 21.14 13.06
C ASP A 362 9.99 20.63 13.51
N HIS A 363 10.19 19.33 13.51
CA HIS A 363 11.39 18.65 14.01
C HIS A 363 11.67 17.36 13.25
N GLY A 364 12.90 16.86 13.34
CA GLY A 364 13.30 15.56 12.82
C GLY A 364 14.07 14.73 13.85
N ALA A 365 14.26 13.46 13.48
CA ALA A 365 15.14 12.53 14.18
C ALA A 365 15.92 11.67 13.17
N ASN A 366 17.18 11.38 13.45
CA ASN A 366 17.95 10.39 12.71
C ASN A 366 17.89 9.10 13.51
N ILE A 367 17.25 8.09 12.96
CA ILE A 367 16.94 6.84 13.66
C ILE A 367 17.74 5.70 13.02
N ILE A 368 18.57 5.04 13.79
CA ILE A 368 19.13 3.74 13.41
C ILE A 368 18.35 2.66 14.15
N MET A 369 17.53 1.92 13.40
CA MET A 369 16.89 0.71 13.93
C MET A 369 17.85 -0.46 13.71
N TYR A 370 18.04 -1.30 14.75
CA TYR A 370 18.86 -2.50 14.64
C TYR A 370 18.21 -3.71 15.31
N VAL A 371 18.50 -4.88 14.78
CA VAL A 371 18.00 -6.16 15.29
C VAL A 371 19.20 -7.07 15.59
N PRO A 372 19.50 -7.35 16.86
CA PRO A 372 20.54 -8.31 17.23
C PRO A 372 20.17 -9.73 16.78
N LYS A 373 21.16 -10.59 16.59
CA LYS A 373 20.92 -12.02 16.41
C LYS A 373 20.04 -12.56 17.54
N LEU A 374 19.10 -13.42 17.19
CA LEU A 374 18.14 -13.99 18.16
C LEU A 374 18.86 -14.70 19.30
N ILE A 375 19.93 -15.44 19.00
CA ILE A 375 20.70 -16.22 19.95
C ILE A 375 22.11 -15.67 20.10
N GLY A 376 22.50 -15.43 21.36
CA GLY A 376 23.91 -15.16 21.72
C GLY A 376 24.42 -13.73 21.47
N GLN A 377 23.58 -12.80 20.95
CA GLN A 377 23.98 -11.40 20.81
C GLN A 377 23.18 -10.49 21.75
N SER A 378 23.88 -9.64 22.48
CA SER A 378 23.28 -8.56 23.29
C SER A 378 23.10 -7.30 22.46
N HIS A 379 22.33 -6.33 22.96
CA HIS A 379 22.18 -5.01 22.33
C HIS A 379 23.53 -4.33 22.18
N GLU A 380 24.36 -4.29 23.26
CA GLU A 380 25.66 -3.65 23.26
C GLU A 380 26.61 -4.23 22.19
N LYS A 381 26.52 -5.55 21.95
CA LYS A 381 27.34 -6.20 20.92
C LYS A 381 26.86 -5.86 19.50
N ALA A 382 25.55 -5.72 19.30
CA ALA A 382 25.01 -5.28 18.01
C ALA A 382 25.29 -3.80 17.75
N GLU A 383 25.15 -2.95 18.78
CA GLU A 383 25.47 -1.52 18.72
C GLU A 383 26.92 -1.27 18.35
N ALA A 384 27.84 -2.13 18.81
CA ALA A 384 29.26 -1.98 18.46
C ALA A 384 29.49 -2.02 16.95
N TYR A 385 28.78 -2.88 16.19
CA TYR A 385 28.83 -2.91 14.72
C TYR A 385 28.22 -1.65 14.11
N VAL A 386 27.07 -1.21 14.66
CA VAL A 386 26.41 0.02 14.20
C VAL A 386 27.32 1.22 14.37
N PHE A 387 27.96 1.38 15.53
CA PHE A 387 28.88 2.49 15.80
C PHE A 387 30.18 2.39 14.98
N GLU A 388 30.68 1.17 14.71
CA GLU A 388 31.83 0.99 13.83
C GLU A 388 31.50 1.52 12.42
N SER A 389 30.35 1.13 11.86
CA SER A 389 29.89 1.57 10.55
C SER A 389 29.58 3.07 10.52
N LEU A 390 28.99 3.61 11.59
CA LEU A 390 28.75 5.05 11.72
C LEU A 390 30.07 5.85 11.77
N ASN A 391 31.10 5.33 12.45
CA ASN A 391 32.42 5.96 12.47
C ASN A 391 33.10 5.93 11.11
N LYS A 392 32.94 4.85 10.33
CA LYS A 392 33.41 4.80 8.94
C LYS A 392 32.76 5.89 8.09
N LEU A 393 31.43 6.07 8.22
CA LEU A 393 30.71 7.17 7.55
C LEU A 393 31.26 8.54 7.95
N LYS A 394 31.44 8.79 9.25
CA LYS A 394 31.96 10.06 9.81
C LYS A 394 33.39 10.35 9.40
N ASN A 395 34.21 9.34 9.18
CA ASN A 395 35.59 9.46 8.76
C ASN A 395 35.76 9.51 7.22
N GLY A 396 34.67 9.31 6.47
CA GLY A 396 34.72 9.19 5.00
C GLY A 396 35.36 7.89 4.51
N GLU A 397 35.33 6.83 5.33
CA GLU A 397 35.91 5.53 5.02
C GLU A 397 34.94 4.68 4.16
N PHE A 398 34.52 5.25 3.04
CA PHE A 398 33.74 4.60 1.98
C PHE A 398 34.32 4.99 0.62
N SER A 399 34.09 4.13 -0.39
CA SER A 399 34.67 4.34 -1.71
C SER A 399 33.97 5.47 -2.47
N ASP A 400 34.71 6.13 -3.36
CA ASP A 400 34.14 7.10 -4.30
C ASP A 400 33.19 6.42 -5.26
N ASP A 401 33.41 5.15 -5.57
CA ASP A 401 32.53 4.33 -6.40
C ASP A 401 31.16 4.11 -5.75
N LEU A 402 31.08 3.83 -4.43
CA LEU A 402 29.82 3.75 -3.70
C LEU A 402 29.06 5.07 -3.75
N PHE A 403 29.76 6.17 -3.51
CA PHE A 403 29.16 7.50 -3.55
C PHE A 403 28.60 7.84 -4.95
N GLU A 404 29.37 7.51 -6.00
CA GLU A 404 28.93 7.70 -7.39
C GLU A 404 27.74 6.81 -7.73
N ALA A 405 27.75 5.55 -7.31
CA ALA A 405 26.65 4.61 -7.50
C ALA A 405 25.35 5.12 -6.90
N ILE A 406 25.37 5.64 -5.66
CA ILE A 406 24.22 6.24 -5.00
C ILE A 406 23.69 7.42 -5.80
N ARG A 407 24.57 8.32 -6.29
CA ARG A 407 24.17 9.45 -7.13
C ARG A 407 23.48 9.02 -8.42
N VAL A 408 24.05 8.03 -9.11
CA VAL A 408 23.47 7.49 -10.37
C VAL A 408 22.07 6.92 -10.12
N ASN A 409 21.88 6.16 -9.04
CA ASN A 409 20.58 5.58 -8.72
C ASN A 409 19.55 6.65 -8.32
N MET A 410 19.93 7.64 -7.52
CA MET A 410 19.03 8.76 -7.20
C MET A 410 18.60 9.54 -8.46
N LEU A 411 19.52 9.76 -9.41
CA LEU A 411 19.18 10.43 -10.68
C LEU A 411 18.28 9.57 -11.55
N LYS A 412 18.47 8.24 -11.57
CA LYS A 412 17.55 7.30 -12.25
C LYS A 412 16.14 7.35 -11.64
N GLU A 413 16.03 7.35 -10.33
CA GLU A 413 14.74 7.49 -9.63
C GLU A 413 14.01 8.77 -10.04
N ARG A 414 14.73 9.91 -10.17
CA ARG A 414 14.18 11.17 -10.67
C ARG A 414 13.58 11.07 -12.08
N GLU A 415 14.17 10.25 -12.96
CA GLU A 415 13.62 9.99 -14.30
C GLU A 415 12.37 9.10 -14.25
N GLN A 416 12.25 8.22 -13.24
CA GLN A 416 11.12 7.35 -13.04
C GLN A 416 9.92 8.03 -12.33
N ASP A 417 10.16 9.08 -11.55
CA ASP A 417 9.12 9.85 -10.84
C ASP A 417 8.04 10.41 -11.77
N ILE A 418 8.34 10.59 -13.07
CA ILE A 418 7.40 11.17 -14.06
C ILE A 418 6.77 10.13 -15.00
N GLU A 419 7.00 8.84 -14.81
CA GLU A 419 6.56 7.79 -15.75
C GLU A 419 5.07 7.42 -15.66
N SER A 420 4.38 7.85 -14.61
CA SER A 420 2.97 7.52 -14.43
C SER A 420 2.19 8.63 -13.71
N LEU A 421 0.87 8.67 -13.94
CA LEU A 421 -0.05 9.54 -13.19
C LEU A 421 0.12 9.37 -11.67
N GLY A 422 0.29 8.13 -11.21
CA GLY A 422 0.47 7.83 -9.78
C GLY A 422 1.78 8.37 -9.23
N SER A 423 2.90 8.17 -9.94
CA SER A 423 4.23 8.68 -9.53
C SER A 423 4.24 10.21 -9.48
N LEU A 424 3.69 10.87 -10.51
CA LEU A 424 3.55 12.33 -10.54
C LEU A 424 2.70 12.86 -9.38
N ALA A 425 1.59 12.22 -9.09
CA ALA A 425 0.74 12.62 -7.96
C ALA A 425 1.49 12.49 -6.62
N GLN A 426 2.20 11.37 -6.40
CA GLN A 426 3.00 11.16 -5.20
C GLN A 426 4.15 12.15 -5.10
N LEU A 427 4.83 12.44 -6.20
CA LEU A 427 5.88 13.45 -6.25
C LEU A 427 5.34 14.82 -5.81
N LEU A 428 4.23 15.29 -6.37
CA LEU A 428 3.68 16.60 -6.03
C LEU A 428 3.18 16.67 -4.58
N LEU A 429 2.63 15.58 -4.02
CA LEU A 429 2.28 15.47 -2.60
C LEU A 429 3.52 15.55 -1.70
N ALA A 430 4.59 14.86 -2.08
CA ALA A 430 5.87 14.90 -1.34
C ALA A 430 6.52 16.29 -1.39
N LEU A 431 6.44 16.96 -2.54
CA LEU A 431 6.93 18.34 -2.68
C LEU A 431 6.12 19.32 -1.82
N GLU A 432 4.80 19.14 -1.76
CA GLU A 432 3.94 19.94 -0.90
C GLU A 432 4.32 19.80 0.58
N GLN A 433 4.53 18.57 1.04
CA GLN A 433 5.00 18.27 2.40
C GLN A 433 6.35 18.94 2.71
N ARG A 434 7.24 18.99 1.72
CA ARG A 434 8.56 19.63 1.84
C ARG A 434 8.49 21.16 1.71
N GLY A 435 7.35 21.73 1.35
CA GLY A 435 7.21 23.14 1.03
C GLY A 435 7.98 23.56 -0.22
N MET A 436 8.21 22.63 -1.16
CA MET A 436 8.97 22.81 -2.39
C MET A 436 8.07 22.99 -3.61
N THR A 437 8.53 23.79 -4.55
CA THR A 437 7.98 23.86 -5.90
C THR A 437 8.61 22.81 -6.82
N TYR A 438 7.99 22.56 -7.96
CA TYR A 438 8.57 21.67 -8.98
C TYR A 438 9.89 22.21 -9.56
N ASP A 439 10.03 23.54 -9.69
CA ASP A 439 11.28 24.15 -10.15
C ASP A 439 12.43 23.97 -9.13
N GLU A 440 12.13 24.04 -7.84
CA GLU A 440 13.10 23.74 -6.76
C GLU A 440 13.50 22.25 -6.75
N TYR A 441 12.56 21.34 -7.04
CA TYR A 441 12.87 19.93 -7.24
C TYR A 441 13.82 19.68 -8.42
N LEU A 442 13.60 20.36 -9.54
CA LEU A 442 14.52 20.29 -10.68
C LEU A 442 15.90 20.85 -10.32
N ALA A 443 15.97 21.95 -9.57
CA ALA A 443 17.21 22.50 -9.06
C ALA A 443 17.93 21.56 -8.06
N GLU A 444 17.16 20.85 -7.22
CA GLU A 444 17.69 19.83 -6.32
C GLU A 444 18.28 18.64 -7.10
N THR A 445 17.67 18.26 -8.22
CA THR A 445 18.21 17.23 -9.12
C THR A 445 19.59 17.62 -9.68
N GLU A 446 19.77 18.90 -10.05
CA GLU A 446 21.09 19.40 -10.45
C GLU A 446 22.07 19.45 -9.25
N ARG A 447 21.59 19.70 -8.03
CA ARG A 447 22.44 19.64 -6.81
C ARG A 447 22.96 18.24 -6.54
N ILE A 448 22.14 17.18 -6.75
CA ILE A 448 22.57 15.77 -6.60
C ILE A 448 23.81 15.49 -7.46
N LYS A 449 23.90 16.05 -8.68
CA LYS A 449 25.04 15.86 -9.57
C LYS A 449 26.34 16.49 -9.03
N ASN A 450 26.24 17.50 -8.17
CA ASN A 450 27.33 18.33 -7.73
C ASN A 450 27.67 18.21 -6.25
N ILE A 451 26.91 17.47 -5.46
CA ILE A 451 27.17 17.23 -4.04
C ILE A 451 28.47 16.43 -3.88
N THR A 452 29.23 16.73 -2.84
CA THR A 452 30.53 16.11 -2.62
C THR A 452 30.54 15.14 -1.44
N LYS A 453 31.50 14.23 -1.44
CA LYS A 453 31.75 13.29 -0.35
C LYS A 453 32.07 14.03 0.97
N GLU A 454 32.80 15.14 0.91
CA GLU A 454 33.16 15.97 2.07
C GLU A 454 31.90 16.58 2.71
N GLU A 455 30.89 16.97 1.93
CA GLU A 455 29.59 17.43 2.45
C GLU A 455 28.87 16.32 3.22
N ILE A 456 28.90 15.09 2.69
CA ILE A 456 28.26 13.94 3.37
C ILE A 456 28.97 13.63 4.68
N VAL A 457 30.31 13.64 4.71
CA VAL A 457 31.11 13.45 5.93
C VAL A 457 30.83 14.57 6.95
N ALA A 458 30.73 15.81 6.49
CA ALA A 458 30.45 16.95 7.38
C ALA A 458 29.03 16.81 8.01
N ILE A 459 28.02 16.39 7.23
CA ILE A 459 26.66 16.13 7.70
C ILE A 459 26.63 14.98 8.72
N ALA A 460 27.33 13.87 8.46
CA ALA A 460 27.41 12.77 9.40
C ALA A 460 28.04 13.21 10.74
N ASN A 461 29.09 13.99 10.70
CA ASN A 461 29.72 14.54 11.93
C ASN A 461 28.85 15.57 12.66
N LYS A 462 28.00 16.31 11.93
CA LYS A 462 27.07 17.29 12.53
C LYS A 462 25.93 16.65 13.31
N TYR A 463 25.37 15.55 12.79
CA TYR A 463 24.11 14.99 13.30
C TYR A 463 24.27 13.72 14.14
N PHE A 464 25.41 13.03 14.08
CA PHE A 464 25.65 11.83 14.87
C PHE A 464 26.72 12.08 15.94
N ASP A 465 26.38 12.89 16.94
CA ASP A 465 27.24 13.20 18.08
C ASP A 465 27.11 12.17 19.21
N ASP A 466 27.71 12.45 20.37
CA ASP A 466 27.69 11.58 21.54
C ASP A 466 26.38 11.66 22.37
N ASN A 467 25.43 12.53 21.95
CA ASN A 467 24.17 12.74 22.65
C ASN A 467 23.03 12.08 21.90
N TYR A 468 22.63 10.90 22.31
CA TYR A 468 21.59 10.11 21.64
C TYR A 468 20.73 9.31 22.63
N LEU A 469 19.55 8.96 22.17
CA LEU A 469 18.63 8.05 22.84
C LEU A 469 18.91 6.61 22.36
N ASP A 470 18.99 5.68 23.31
CA ASP A 470 19.19 4.26 23.07
C ASP A 470 18.00 3.48 23.68
N ILE A 471 17.09 3.04 22.83
CA ILE A 471 15.93 2.24 23.24
C ILE A 471 16.22 0.78 22.94
N ARG A 472 16.18 -0.05 23.97
CA ARG A 472 16.43 -1.49 23.88
C ARG A 472 15.18 -2.27 24.24
N SER A 473 14.49 -2.84 23.25
CA SER A 473 13.42 -3.79 23.52
C SER A 473 13.98 -5.21 23.65
N LYS A 474 13.90 -5.76 24.84
CA LYS A 474 14.12 -7.18 25.10
C LYS A 474 12.86 -7.96 24.70
N MET A 475 13.02 -9.25 24.36
CA MET A 475 11.86 -10.09 24.00
C MET A 475 10.73 -9.98 25.04
N GLY A 476 9.53 -9.76 24.55
CA GLY A 476 8.31 -9.59 25.34
C GLY A 476 7.11 -9.26 24.47
N SER A 477 6.03 -8.83 25.09
CA SER A 477 4.83 -8.34 24.42
C SER A 477 4.37 -7.08 25.14
N ALA A 478 4.03 -6.05 24.40
CA ALA A 478 3.41 -4.84 24.97
C ALA A 478 2.05 -5.17 25.61
N PRO A 479 1.63 -4.42 26.63
CA PRO A 479 0.26 -4.44 27.09
C PRO A 479 -0.68 -4.06 25.94
N LYS A 480 -1.76 -4.83 25.76
CA LYS A 480 -2.74 -4.55 24.72
C LYS A 480 -3.98 -3.92 25.35
N ASP A 481 -4.20 -2.65 25.09
CA ASP A 481 -5.45 -1.99 25.45
C ASP A 481 -6.57 -2.45 24.51
N LYS A 482 -7.79 -2.56 25.03
CA LYS A 482 -8.98 -2.86 24.27
C LYS A 482 -9.97 -1.71 24.41
N VAL A 483 -10.44 -1.21 23.28
CA VAL A 483 -11.56 -0.28 23.25
C VAL A 483 -12.86 -1.09 23.15
N ASP A 484 -13.54 -1.26 24.30
CA ASP A 484 -14.85 -1.92 24.32
C ASP A 484 -15.91 -0.99 23.79
N LYS A 485 -16.75 -1.52 22.88
CA LYS A 485 -17.94 -0.83 22.38
C LYS A 485 -19.04 -0.80 23.45
N PRO A 486 -19.76 0.31 23.57
CA PRO A 486 -21.02 0.31 24.33
C PRO A 486 -22.02 -0.67 23.69
N ASN A 487 -22.93 -1.22 24.52
CA ASN A 487 -23.98 -2.12 24.01
C ASN A 487 -25.15 -1.30 23.43
N TRP A 488 -24.91 -0.70 22.27
CA TRP A 488 -25.88 0.12 21.55
C TRP A 488 -26.65 -0.69 20.51
N LYS A 489 -27.83 -0.21 20.12
CA LYS A 489 -28.51 -0.74 18.94
C LYS A 489 -27.77 -0.27 17.70
N PRO A 490 -27.49 -1.16 16.74
CA PRO A 490 -26.89 -0.79 15.46
C PRO A 490 -27.70 0.30 14.76
N ILE A 491 -27.04 1.21 14.09
CA ILE A 491 -27.67 2.28 13.31
C ILE A 491 -28.00 1.72 11.94
N GLU A 492 -29.28 1.37 11.73
CA GLU A 492 -29.75 0.90 10.42
C GLU A 492 -29.98 2.09 9.48
N ALA A 493 -29.29 2.08 8.35
CA ALA A 493 -29.50 3.08 7.31
C ALA A 493 -30.82 2.85 6.58
N LYS A 494 -31.67 3.88 6.50
CA LYS A 494 -33.01 3.77 5.92
C LYS A 494 -33.06 4.24 4.46
N ASN A 495 -32.30 5.25 4.09
CA ASN A 495 -32.41 5.89 2.79
C ASN A 495 -31.26 5.47 1.85
N THR A 496 -30.98 4.17 1.75
CA THR A 496 -29.85 3.64 0.96
C THR A 496 -29.98 3.86 -0.54
N ASP A 497 -31.21 4.07 -1.04
CA ASP A 497 -31.51 4.26 -2.46
C ASP A 497 -31.94 5.71 -2.78
N ALA A 498 -31.94 6.59 -1.78
CA ALA A 498 -32.29 7.99 -1.97
C ALA A 498 -31.10 8.79 -2.55
N LYS A 499 -31.43 9.96 -3.12
CA LYS A 499 -30.45 10.91 -3.65
C LYS A 499 -30.79 12.31 -3.15
N SER A 500 -29.75 13.05 -2.76
CA SER A 500 -29.90 14.48 -2.49
C SER A 500 -30.11 15.27 -3.79
N ASP A 501 -30.64 16.49 -3.67
CA ASP A 501 -30.73 17.42 -4.80
C ASP A 501 -29.37 17.71 -5.43
N PHE A 502 -28.33 17.73 -4.62
CA PHE A 502 -26.96 17.91 -5.10
C PHE A 502 -26.50 16.74 -5.94
N ALA A 503 -26.73 15.51 -5.49
CA ALA A 503 -26.37 14.31 -6.26
C ALA A 503 -27.11 14.26 -7.61
N MET A 504 -28.40 14.62 -7.62
CA MET A 504 -29.19 14.72 -8.87
C MET A 504 -28.66 15.81 -9.81
N MET A 505 -28.22 16.94 -9.28
CA MET A 505 -27.57 18.01 -10.06
C MET A 505 -26.28 17.52 -10.70
N ILE A 506 -25.40 16.80 -9.96
CA ILE A 506 -24.14 16.25 -10.51
C ILE A 506 -24.43 15.18 -11.59
N GLU A 507 -25.39 14.30 -11.36
CA GLU A 507 -25.77 13.28 -12.34
C GLU A 507 -26.28 13.91 -13.65
N ALA A 508 -27.04 15.01 -13.58
CA ALA A 508 -27.60 15.69 -14.74
C ALA A 508 -26.58 16.48 -15.60
N GLN A 509 -25.36 16.70 -15.10
CA GLN A 509 -24.32 17.37 -15.89
C GLN A 509 -23.82 16.48 -17.02
N GLU A 510 -23.85 16.99 -18.25
CA GLU A 510 -23.25 16.34 -19.41
C GLU A 510 -21.72 16.44 -19.37
N VAL A 511 -21.04 15.38 -19.79
CA VAL A 511 -19.58 15.32 -19.87
C VAL A 511 -19.15 14.83 -21.25
N PRO A 512 -17.99 15.25 -21.77
CA PRO A 512 -17.44 14.72 -23.00
C PRO A 512 -17.28 13.19 -22.91
N GLN A 513 -17.41 12.52 -24.06
CA GLN A 513 -17.14 11.09 -24.08
C GLN A 513 -15.64 10.82 -24.05
N VAL A 514 -15.22 9.80 -23.27
CA VAL A 514 -13.85 9.28 -23.27
C VAL A 514 -13.75 8.17 -24.31
N THR A 515 -12.69 8.21 -25.10
CA THR A 515 -12.34 7.10 -26.02
C THR A 515 -11.46 6.12 -25.26
N PRO A 516 -11.89 4.85 -25.08
CA PRO A 516 -11.07 3.85 -24.41
C PRO A 516 -9.73 3.63 -25.12
N GLN A 517 -8.66 3.56 -24.34
CA GLN A 517 -7.34 3.21 -24.85
C GLN A 517 -7.18 1.68 -24.90
N VAL A 518 -7.27 1.11 -26.10
CA VAL A 518 -7.07 -0.31 -26.36
C VAL A 518 -5.67 -0.58 -26.86
N ILE A 519 -5.12 -1.76 -26.56
CA ILE A 519 -3.81 -2.20 -27.04
C ILE A 519 -3.99 -2.87 -28.41
N ASP A 520 -3.39 -2.29 -29.44
CA ASP A 520 -3.27 -2.90 -30.77
C ASP A 520 -2.01 -3.79 -30.83
N PHE A 521 -2.21 -5.12 -30.87
CA PHE A 521 -1.11 -6.09 -30.91
C PHE A 521 -0.18 -5.93 -32.11
N ASN A 522 -0.61 -5.25 -33.17
CA ASN A 522 0.21 -5.00 -34.36
C ASN A 522 0.99 -3.67 -34.30
N LYS A 523 0.59 -2.75 -33.40
CA LYS A 523 1.14 -1.39 -33.33
C LYS A 523 1.87 -1.13 -32.04
N ASP A 524 1.24 -1.50 -30.89
CA ASP A 524 1.71 -1.10 -29.56
C ASP A 524 2.70 -2.12 -28.96
N VAL A 525 2.71 -3.36 -29.53
CA VAL A 525 3.67 -4.40 -29.13
C VAL A 525 4.32 -5.04 -30.35
N LYS A 526 5.49 -5.61 -30.13
CA LYS A 526 6.17 -6.43 -31.13
C LYS A 526 6.43 -7.82 -30.54
N ILE A 527 5.76 -8.82 -31.10
CA ILE A 527 5.93 -10.22 -30.71
C ILE A 527 6.97 -10.86 -31.65
N THR A 528 8.07 -11.35 -31.08
CA THR A 528 9.20 -11.89 -31.85
C THR A 528 9.59 -13.25 -31.32
N LYS A 529 9.56 -14.28 -32.15
CA LYS A 529 10.07 -15.61 -31.78
C LYS A 529 11.60 -15.55 -31.69
N ILE A 530 12.17 -15.85 -30.52
CA ILE A 530 13.62 -15.92 -30.32
C ILE A 530 14.13 -17.29 -30.78
N ASN A 531 13.50 -18.37 -30.31
CA ASN A 531 13.77 -19.76 -30.65
C ASN A 531 12.51 -20.62 -30.35
N ASP A 532 12.64 -21.95 -30.27
CA ASP A 532 11.50 -22.84 -30.00
C ASP A 532 11.10 -22.89 -28.51
N CYS A 533 11.85 -22.24 -27.63
CA CYS A 533 11.64 -22.23 -26.19
C CYS A 533 11.25 -20.86 -25.65
N PHE A 534 11.58 -19.77 -26.37
CA PHE A 534 11.34 -18.41 -25.92
C PHE A 534 10.71 -17.54 -27.01
N THR A 535 9.73 -16.75 -26.61
CA THR A 535 9.13 -15.66 -27.40
C THR A 535 9.34 -14.35 -26.65
N MET A 536 9.69 -13.28 -27.36
CA MET A 536 9.80 -11.94 -26.80
C MET A 536 8.57 -11.11 -27.15
N ILE A 537 8.00 -10.47 -26.13
CA ILE A 537 6.95 -9.45 -26.25
C ILE A 537 7.56 -8.13 -25.80
N SER A 538 7.51 -7.12 -26.66
CA SER A 538 8.16 -5.84 -26.34
C SER A 538 7.30 -4.64 -26.65
N THR A 539 7.52 -3.56 -25.91
CA THR A 539 6.95 -2.22 -26.12
C THR A 539 8.00 -1.15 -25.91
N LYS A 540 7.73 0.07 -26.35
CA LYS A 540 8.63 1.21 -26.18
C LYS A 540 8.49 1.85 -24.80
N ASN A 541 9.57 2.41 -24.27
CA ASN A 541 9.53 3.38 -23.19
C ASN A 541 9.37 4.79 -23.80
N PRO A 542 8.24 5.48 -23.54
CA PRO A 542 8.01 6.81 -24.11
C PRO A 542 8.64 7.96 -23.34
N TYR A 543 9.23 7.70 -22.14
CA TYR A 543 9.68 8.74 -21.22
C TYR A 543 11.19 8.92 -21.17
N ASN A 544 11.94 7.84 -21.14
CA ASN A 544 13.39 7.85 -20.93
C ASN A 544 14.07 6.63 -21.56
N ASP A 545 15.39 6.53 -21.36
CA ASP A 545 16.22 5.44 -21.88
C ASP A 545 16.46 4.34 -20.80
N ILE A 546 15.53 4.16 -19.86
CA ILE A 546 15.57 3.07 -18.88
C ILE A 546 14.81 1.88 -19.46
N PHE A 547 15.52 0.79 -19.75
CA PHE A 547 14.90 -0.46 -20.17
C PHE A 547 14.50 -1.31 -18.96
N ASN A 548 13.46 -2.13 -19.14
CA ASN A 548 13.14 -3.24 -18.25
C ASN A 548 13.05 -4.52 -19.10
N LEU A 549 13.72 -5.57 -18.66
CA LEU A 549 13.77 -6.86 -19.31
C LEU A 549 13.48 -7.94 -18.28
N SER A 550 12.47 -8.76 -18.52
CA SER A 550 12.14 -9.91 -17.70
C SER A 550 12.26 -11.19 -18.52
N ILE A 551 13.03 -12.16 -18.01
CA ILE A 551 13.11 -13.52 -18.55
C ILE A 551 12.34 -14.41 -17.59
N THR A 552 11.23 -14.96 -18.05
CA THR A 552 10.36 -15.83 -17.23
C THR A 552 10.57 -17.28 -17.63
N HIS A 553 10.78 -18.16 -16.66
CA HIS A 553 10.91 -19.60 -16.84
C HIS A 553 9.71 -20.32 -16.22
N ASN A 554 9.13 -21.31 -16.90
CA ASN A 554 7.95 -22.07 -16.46
C ASN A 554 8.30 -23.10 -15.38
N TYR A 555 8.82 -22.65 -14.24
CA TYR A 555 9.15 -23.44 -13.07
C TYR A 555 9.04 -22.55 -11.83
N GLY A 556 8.29 -22.95 -10.82
CA GLY A 556 8.02 -22.10 -9.66
C GLY A 556 7.96 -22.86 -8.34
N THR A 557 7.45 -22.23 -7.30
CA THR A 557 7.38 -22.82 -5.94
C THR A 557 6.39 -23.97 -5.82
N ILE A 558 5.53 -24.20 -6.81
CA ILE A 558 4.70 -25.42 -6.89
C ILE A 558 5.54 -26.62 -7.29
N ASP A 559 6.53 -26.42 -8.17
CA ASP A 559 7.42 -27.46 -8.65
C ASP A 559 8.52 -27.77 -7.62
N ASP A 560 9.03 -26.73 -6.96
CA ASP A 560 10.00 -26.80 -5.86
C ASP A 560 9.63 -25.83 -4.73
N PRO A 561 9.05 -26.31 -3.63
CA PRO A 561 8.66 -25.45 -2.51
C PRO A 561 9.81 -24.70 -1.82
N ASP A 562 11.05 -25.21 -1.89
CA ASP A 562 12.24 -24.60 -1.28
C ASP A 562 12.94 -23.61 -2.22
N LEU A 563 12.45 -23.42 -3.45
CA LEU A 563 13.10 -22.60 -4.48
C LEU A 563 13.35 -21.15 -4.00
N ASN A 564 12.42 -20.54 -3.28
CA ASN A 564 12.66 -19.18 -2.78
C ASN A 564 13.82 -19.09 -1.78
N ARG A 565 14.02 -20.13 -0.96
CA ARG A 565 15.18 -20.19 -0.07
C ARG A 565 16.49 -20.38 -0.85
N ALA A 566 16.46 -21.21 -1.90
CA ALA A 566 17.61 -21.38 -2.79
C ALA A 566 17.93 -20.08 -3.53
N LEU A 567 16.92 -19.33 -3.97
CA LEU A 567 17.08 -18.00 -4.59
C LEU A 567 17.61 -16.98 -3.60
N THR A 568 17.11 -16.94 -2.35
CA THR A 568 17.68 -16.08 -1.29
C THR A 568 19.14 -16.40 -1.05
N TYR A 569 19.51 -17.68 -0.99
CA TYR A 569 20.91 -18.09 -0.89
C TYR A 569 21.73 -17.58 -2.08
N PHE A 570 21.24 -17.77 -3.29
CA PHE A 570 21.87 -17.31 -4.52
C PHE A 570 22.04 -15.79 -4.58
N ASP A 571 21.02 -15.02 -4.20
CA ASP A 571 21.08 -13.57 -4.19
C ASP A 571 22.18 -13.02 -3.28
N MET A 572 22.40 -13.67 -2.14
CA MET A 572 23.45 -13.29 -1.18
C MET A 572 24.86 -13.64 -1.64
N GLN A 573 25.03 -14.35 -2.76
CA GLN A 573 26.35 -14.71 -3.29
C GLN A 573 26.91 -13.57 -4.16
N GLY A 574 28.23 -13.43 -4.20
CA GLY A 574 28.91 -12.74 -5.29
C GLY A 574 29.06 -13.67 -6.52
N THR A 575 30.08 -13.42 -7.32
CA THR A 575 30.52 -14.36 -8.36
C THR A 575 31.86 -15.00 -7.92
N LYS A 576 32.35 -15.99 -8.66
CA LYS A 576 33.67 -16.60 -8.36
C LYS A 576 34.82 -15.59 -8.44
N ASP A 577 34.62 -14.51 -9.22
CA ASP A 577 35.65 -13.51 -9.50
C ASP A 577 35.45 -12.22 -8.69
N LYS A 578 34.25 -12.00 -8.07
CA LYS A 578 33.88 -10.80 -7.34
C LYS A 578 33.11 -11.14 -6.06
N THR A 579 33.40 -10.40 -5.00
CA THR A 579 32.52 -10.42 -3.81
C THR A 579 31.13 -9.90 -4.15
N PHE A 580 30.16 -10.14 -3.27
CA PHE A 580 28.81 -9.59 -3.43
C PHE A 580 28.84 -8.06 -3.53
N GLU A 581 29.61 -7.41 -2.65
CA GLU A 581 29.76 -5.95 -2.62
C GLU A 581 30.35 -5.41 -3.94
N GLU A 582 31.44 -6.03 -4.45
CA GLU A 582 32.07 -5.62 -5.72
C GLU A 582 31.10 -5.78 -6.90
N PHE A 583 30.36 -6.91 -6.95
CA PHE A 583 29.39 -7.19 -8.00
C PHE A 583 28.23 -6.19 -7.98
N SER A 584 27.60 -5.98 -6.80
CA SER A 584 26.48 -5.05 -6.64
C SER A 584 26.90 -3.61 -6.93
N LEU A 585 28.12 -3.22 -6.55
CA LEU A 585 28.66 -1.90 -6.84
C LEU A 585 28.84 -1.66 -8.35
N GLU A 586 29.31 -2.66 -9.11
CA GLU A 586 29.38 -2.56 -10.58
C GLU A 586 28.00 -2.35 -11.21
N LEU A 587 26.97 -3.05 -10.74
CA LEU A 587 25.60 -2.87 -11.20
C LEU A 587 25.08 -1.46 -10.86
N GLN A 588 25.21 -1.05 -9.62
CA GLN A 588 24.72 0.25 -9.13
C GLN A 588 25.40 1.43 -9.86
N LYS A 589 26.68 1.32 -10.21
CA LYS A 589 27.38 2.32 -11.03
C LYS A 589 26.81 2.47 -12.45
N LEU A 590 26.19 1.41 -12.98
CA LEU A 590 25.47 1.44 -14.25
C LEU A 590 24.00 1.89 -14.09
N GLY A 591 23.56 2.19 -12.87
CA GLY A 591 22.13 2.40 -12.55
C GLY A 591 21.30 1.16 -12.83
N ALA A 592 21.91 -0.03 -12.72
CA ALA A 592 21.28 -1.28 -13.07
C ALA A 592 20.89 -2.10 -11.83
N THR A 593 19.84 -2.91 -12.00
CA THR A 593 19.42 -3.91 -11.02
C THR A 593 19.21 -5.26 -11.70
N ILE A 594 19.52 -6.34 -11.01
CA ILE A 594 19.20 -7.71 -11.39
C ILE A 594 18.51 -8.36 -10.20
N SER A 595 17.27 -8.78 -10.38
CA SER A 595 16.47 -9.47 -9.36
C SER A 595 16.06 -10.84 -9.87
N ILE A 596 16.13 -11.86 -9.01
CA ILE A 596 15.68 -13.20 -9.34
C ILE A 596 14.70 -13.64 -8.26
N TYR A 597 13.50 -14.03 -8.66
CA TYR A 597 12.47 -14.49 -7.73
C TYR A 597 11.56 -15.53 -8.37
N ALA A 598 10.97 -16.38 -7.54
CA ALA A 598 9.97 -17.31 -7.97
C ALA A 598 8.59 -16.96 -7.39
N ASN A 599 7.57 -17.06 -8.23
CA ASN A 599 6.20 -17.14 -7.80
C ASN A 599 5.72 -18.60 -7.86
N GLN A 600 4.42 -18.84 -7.76
CA GLN A 600 3.88 -20.20 -7.76
C GLN A 600 4.25 -21.02 -8.99
N SER A 601 4.26 -20.42 -10.18
CA SER A 601 4.37 -21.09 -11.47
C SER A 601 5.60 -20.70 -12.29
N ASN A 602 6.33 -19.68 -11.90
CA ASN A 602 7.43 -19.12 -12.69
C ASN A 602 8.63 -18.76 -11.81
N CYS A 603 9.83 -18.88 -12.38
CA CYS A 603 11.05 -18.22 -11.95
C CYS A 603 11.35 -17.07 -12.90
N ASN A 604 11.63 -15.88 -12.37
CA ASN A 604 11.79 -14.66 -13.13
C ASN A 604 13.17 -14.06 -12.89
N VAL A 605 13.86 -13.70 -13.96
CA VAL A 605 15.09 -12.89 -13.94
C VAL A 605 14.70 -11.51 -14.49
N VAL A 606 14.68 -10.48 -13.63
CA VAL A 606 14.30 -9.12 -14.00
C VAL A 606 15.52 -8.22 -13.98
N ILE A 607 15.73 -7.53 -15.07
CA ILE A 607 16.91 -6.68 -15.32
C ILE A 607 16.41 -5.29 -15.70
N GLU A 608 16.87 -4.27 -15.02
CA GLU A 608 16.61 -2.87 -15.34
C GLU A 608 17.90 -2.08 -15.41
N GLY A 609 17.95 -1.08 -16.28
CA GLY A 609 19.11 -0.19 -16.40
C GLY A 609 19.01 0.74 -17.61
N PHE A 610 20.05 1.51 -17.85
CA PHE A 610 20.10 2.40 -19.01
C PHE A 610 20.42 1.64 -20.29
N GLU A 611 19.72 1.94 -21.38
CA GLU A 611 19.83 1.28 -22.70
C GLU A 611 21.26 1.30 -23.28
N LYS A 612 22.00 2.36 -23.02
CA LYS A 612 23.39 2.51 -23.47
C LYS A 612 24.34 1.44 -22.92
N ASP A 613 24.00 0.88 -21.76
CA ASP A 613 24.81 -0.10 -21.05
C ASP A 613 24.25 -1.54 -21.10
N LEU A 614 23.22 -1.81 -21.93
CA LEU A 614 22.56 -3.11 -22.04
C LEU A 614 23.56 -4.30 -22.14
N ASP A 615 24.56 -4.21 -23.01
CA ASP A 615 25.52 -5.30 -23.22
C ASP A 615 26.36 -5.60 -21.96
N LYS A 616 26.77 -4.55 -21.23
CA LYS A 616 27.51 -4.69 -19.97
C LYS A 616 26.64 -5.29 -18.87
N ILE A 617 25.40 -4.82 -18.78
CA ILE A 617 24.44 -5.28 -17.76
C ILE A 617 24.10 -6.75 -18.00
N LEU A 618 23.86 -7.18 -19.25
CA LEU A 618 23.61 -8.58 -19.57
C LEU A 618 24.85 -9.46 -19.37
N ALA A 619 26.07 -8.92 -19.56
CA ALA A 619 27.32 -9.62 -19.21
C ALA A 619 27.43 -9.88 -17.71
N LEU A 620 27.09 -8.90 -16.87
CA LEU A 620 27.03 -9.08 -15.41
C LEU A 620 25.93 -10.09 -15.01
N CYS A 621 24.79 -10.06 -15.69
CA CYS A 621 23.74 -11.06 -15.48
C CYS A 621 24.23 -12.48 -15.80
N GLU A 622 24.89 -12.67 -16.94
CA GLU A 622 25.50 -13.94 -17.31
C GLU A 622 26.51 -14.40 -16.25
N GLU A 623 27.39 -13.50 -15.80
CA GLU A 623 28.40 -13.80 -14.77
C GLU A 623 27.73 -14.27 -13.47
N LYS A 624 26.69 -13.55 -13.01
CA LYS A 624 25.94 -13.90 -11.79
C LYS A 624 25.25 -15.27 -11.91
N LEU A 625 24.56 -15.52 -13.03
CA LEU A 625 23.77 -16.73 -13.22
C LEU A 625 24.63 -18.00 -13.38
N TYR A 626 25.73 -17.90 -14.09
CA TYR A 626 26.51 -19.10 -14.46
C TYR A 626 27.86 -19.22 -13.73
N ASN A 627 28.24 -18.21 -12.96
CA ASN A 627 29.49 -18.23 -12.21
C ASN A 627 29.32 -17.73 -10.76
N PRO A 628 28.23 -18.15 -10.04
CA PRO A 628 28.01 -17.71 -8.67
C PRO A 628 29.12 -18.20 -7.74
N ALA A 629 29.43 -17.41 -6.72
CA ALA A 629 30.21 -17.86 -5.57
C ALA A 629 29.41 -18.91 -4.77
N ASN A 630 30.05 -19.56 -3.79
CA ASN A 630 29.41 -20.54 -2.92
C ASN A 630 29.92 -20.34 -1.48
N ASP A 631 29.39 -19.32 -0.79
CA ASP A 631 29.66 -19.07 0.62
C ASP A 631 28.58 -19.70 1.49
N GLU A 632 28.84 -20.90 2.00
CA GLU A 632 27.90 -21.66 2.83
C GLU A 632 27.54 -20.98 4.16
N LYS A 633 28.28 -19.95 4.61
CA LYS A 633 27.90 -19.18 5.78
C LYS A 633 26.58 -18.46 5.63
N LYS A 634 26.17 -18.17 4.40
CA LYS A 634 24.87 -17.55 4.10
C LYS A 634 23.69 -18.44 4.51
N ILE A 635 23.86 -19.76 4.54
CA ILE A 635 22.85 -20.71 5.04
C ILE A 635 22.52 -20.45 6.51
N ASP A 636 23.53 -20.12 7.33
CA ASP A 636 23.30 -19.78 8.73
C ASP A 636 22.52 -18.46 8.90
N ILE A 637 22.75 -17.48 8.03
CA ILE A 637 22.04 -16.20 8.04
C ILE A 637 20.57 -16.40 7.71
N ILE A 638 20.29 -17.16 6.64
CA ILE A 638 18.91 -17.50 6.23
C ILE A 638 18.19 -18.26 7.36
N TYR A 639 18.88 -19.25 7.96
CA TYR A 639 18.34 -19.98 9.11
C TYR A 639 17.97 -19.06 10.27
N ASP A 640 18.86 -18.13 10.64
CA ASP A 640 18.64 -17.20 11.75
C ASP A 640 17.51 -16.23 11.44
N SER A 641 17.38 -15.77 10.17
CA SER A 641 16.29 -14.90 9.70
C SER A 641 14.93 -15.59 9.79
N GLU A 642 14.81 -16.80 9.26
CA GLU A 642 13.55 -17.56 9.32
C GLU A 642 13.17 -17.94 10.76
N LYS A 643 14.15 -18.19 11.63
CA LYS A 643 13.87 -18.41 13.05
C LYS A 643 13.33 -17.16 13.73
N MET A 644 13.76 -15.99 13.33
CA MET A 644 13.24 -14.72 13.83
C MET A 644 11.82 -14.48 13.33
N GLU A 645 11.55 -14.77 12.05
CA GLU A 645 10.22 -14.71 11.46
C GLU A 645 9.24 -15.66 12.15
N GLU A 646 9.65 -16.92 12.45
CA GLU A 646 8.85 -17.88 13.21
C GLU A 646 8.39 -17.34 14.57
N GLU A 647 9.22 -16.56 15.27
CA GLU A 647 8.85 -15.93 16.54
C GLU A 647 7.83 -14.79 16.36
N THR A 648 7.93 -14.03 15.27
CA THR A 648 6.99 -12.94 14.94
C THR A 648 5.62 -13.49 14.54
N LEU A 649 5.60 -14.52 13.70
CA LEU A 649 4.37 -15.20 13.25
C LEU A 649 3.52 -15.74 14.42
N LYS A 650 4.12 -16.11 15.54
CA LYS A 650 3.37 -16.58 16.72
C LYS A 650 2.43 -15.55 17.33
N GLU A 651 2.67 -14.28 17.08
CA GLU A 651 1.89 -13.15 17.64
C GLU A 651 0.95 -12.50 16.58
N ASP A 652 1.01 -12.92 15.32
CA ASP A 652 0.24 -12.34 14.22
C ASP A 652 -1.05 -13.12 13.94
N ALA A 653 -2.20 -12.49 14.24
CA ALA A 653 -3.52 -13.10 14.05
C ALA A 653 -3.88 -13.28 12.56
N SER A 654 -3.42 -12.39 11.68
CA SER A 654 -3.70 -12.44 10.24
C SER A 654 -2.97 -13.61 9.60
N GLU A 655 -1.69 -13.80 9.95
CA GLU A 655 -0.88 -14.91 9.46
C GLU A 655 -1.44 -16.27 9.90
N TRP A 656 -1.96 -16.35 11.14
CA TRP A 656 -2.62 -17.59 11.58
C TRP A 656 -3.88 -17.88 10.77
N ALA A 657 -4.70 -16.87 10.45
CA ALA A 657 -5.90 -17.06 9.65
C ALA A 657 -5.55 -17.49 8.23
N GLU A 658 -4.52 -16.88 7.61
CA GLU A 658 -4.03 -17.26 6.29
C GLU A 658 -3.46 -18.69 6.27
N ALA A 659 -2.68 -19.07 7.28
CA ALA A 659 -2.17 -20.43 7.42
C ALA A 659 -3.32 -21.45 7.58
N VAL A 660 -4.39 -21.12 8.32
CA VAL A 660 -5.60 -21.96 8.39
C VAL A 660 -6.26 -22.07 7.02
N ARG A 661 -6.37 -20.99 6.26
CA ARG A 661 -6.93 -20.97 4.92
C ARG A 661 -6.12 -21.87 3.98
N GLN A 662 -4.82 -21.69 3.95
CA GLN A 662 -3.92 -22.52 3.13
C GLN A 662 -4.00 -24.00 3.51
N TYR A 663 -4.04 -24.31 4.80
CA TYR A 663 -4.19 -25.67 5.27
C TYR A 663 -5.55 -26.29 4.89
N ALA A 664 -6.62 -25.55 5.05
CA ALA A 664 -7.97 -26.01 4.70
C ALA A 664 -8.05 -26.34 3.21
N LEU A 665 -7.55 -25.43 2.35
CA LEU A 665 -7.64 -25.56 0.89
C LEU A 665 -6.63 -26.56 0.30
N TYR A 666 -5.40 -26.61 0.80
CA TYR A 666 -4.31 -27.35 0.16
C TYR A 666 -3.71 -28.48 1.04
N GLY A 667 -4.01 -28.52 2.35
CA GLY A 667 -3.45 -29.51 3.29
C GLY A 667 -1.93 -29.39 3.41
N GLU A 668 -1.23 -30.50 3.28
CA GLU A 668 0.24 -30.57 3.33
C GLU A 668 0.94 -29.80 2.19
N LYS A 669 0.20 -29.43 1.13
CA LYS A 669 0.68 -28.58 0.04
C LYS A 669 0.47 -27.08 0.32
N SER A 670 0.01 -26.71 1.51
CA SER A 670 -0.01 -25.32 1.97
C SER A 670 1.38 -24.69 1.84
N SER A 671 1.48 -23.41 1.53
CA SER A 671 2.76 -22.69 1.48
C SER A 671 3.54 -22.77 2.81
N TYR A 672 2.84 -22.80 3.95
CA TYR A 672 3.44 -22.93 5.28
C TYR A 672 3.90 -24.35 5.64
N LEU A 673 3.50 -25.36 4.86
CA LEU A 673 3.79 -26.77 5.15
C LEU A 673 4.57 -27.49 4.04
N ALA A 674 4.57 -26.96 2.83
CA ALA A 674 5.21 -27.57 1.68
C ALA A 674 6.74 -27.52 1.76
N GLU A 675 7.27 -26.45 2.30
CA GLU A 675 8.72 -26.24 2.44
C GLU A 675 9.36 -27.24 3.38
N THR A 676 10.62 -27.57 3.15
CA THR A 676 11.42 -28.38 4.06
C THR A 676 11.57 -27.68 5.41
N PRO A 677 11.34 -28.37 6.56
CA PRO A 677 11.58 -27.78 7.88
C PRO A 677 12.97 -27.14 7.96
N ILE A 678 13.06 -25.90 8.42
CA ILE A 678 14.29 -25.10 8.34
C ILE A 678 15.50 -25.75 8.99
N LYS A 679 15.30 -26.58 10.05
CA LYS A 679 16.39 -27.36 10.69
C LYS A 679 16.95 -28.49 9.78
N GLN A 680 16.17 -28.98 8.83
CA GLN A 680 16.61 -29.96 7.84
C GLN A 680 17.23 -29.22 6.65
N TRP A 681 16.59 -28.16 6.18
CA TRP A 681 17.05 -27.32 5.10
C TRP A 681 18.46 -26.76 5.37
N LYS A 682 18.74 -26.32 6.59
CA LYS A 682 20.06 -25.86 7.04
C LYS A 682 21.20 -26.88 6.84
N LYS A 683 20.91 -28.17 6.66
CA LYS A 683 21.93 -29.23 6.46
C LYS A 683 22.32 -29.41 5.00
N ARG A 684 21.68 -28.70 4.11
CA ARG A 684 21.96 -28.76 2.67
C ARG A 684 23.28 -28.04 2.38
N SER A 685 23.92 -28.45 1.31
CA SER A 685 25.13 -27.78 0.83
C SER A 685 24.77 -26.58 -0.07
N GLY A 686 25.67 -25.63 -0.17
CA GLY A 686 25.51 -24.52 -1.11
C GLY A 686 25.43 -24.99 -2.57
N GLU A 687 26.16 -26.08 -2.93
CA GLU A 687 26.09 -26.67 -4.28
C GLU A 687 24.67 -27.20 -4.61
N GLU A 688 23.98 -27.84 -3.64
CA GLU A 688 22.60 -28.29 -3.83
C GLU A 688 21.66 -27.10 -4.07
N LEU A 689 21.80 -25.99 -3.32
CA LEU A 689 20.99 -24.80 -3.45
C LEU A 689 21.21 -24.10 -4.80
N LEU A 690 22.46 -23.94 -5.21
CA LEU A 690 22.81 -23.35 -6.52
C LEU A 690 22.31 -24.23 -7.68
N SER A 691 22.32 -25.57 -7.52
CA SER A 691 21.79 -26.50 -8.52
C SER A 691 20.28 -26.39 -8.66
N GLU A 692 19.52 -26.05 -7.59
CA GLU A 692 18.07 -25.80 -7.69
C GLU A 692 17.78 -24.54 -8.51
N VAL A 693 18.56 -23.49 -8.31
CA VAL A 693 18.43 -22.24 -9.09
C VAL A 693 18.76 -22.52 -10.56
N ASP A 694 19.87 -23.22 -10.86
CA ASP A 694 20.23 -23.56 -12.25
C ASP A 694 19.15 -24.44 -12.90
N ASN A 695 18.56 -25.40 -12.15
CA ASN A 695 17.43 -26.20 -12.62
C ASN A 695 16.21 -25.31 -12.96
N ALA A 696 15.84 -24.35 -12.12
CA ALA A 696 14.71 -23.48 -12.37
C ALA A 696 14.90 -22.62 -13.63
N LEU A 697 16.12 -22.20 -13.92
CA LEU A 697 16.50 -21.43 -15.11
C LEU A 697 16.63 -22.30 -16.39
N ASN A 698 16.49 -23.60 -16.28
CA ASN A 698 16.60 -24.55 -17.40
C ASN A 698 15.22 -24.92 -17.99
N TYR A 699 14.22 -24.07 -17.86
CA TYR A 699 12.90 -24.29 -18.43
C TYR A 699 12.58 -23.24 -19.50
N ASN A 700 11.69 -23.59 -20.43
CA ASN A 700 11.17 -22.67 -21.43
C ASN A 700 10.37 -21.55 -20.78
N GLY A 701 10.13 -20.49 -21.54
CA GLY A 701 9.38 -19.35 -21.03
C GLY A 701 9.22 -18.23 -22.02
N GLU A 702 9.27 -17.00 -21.53
CA GLU A 702 9.11 -15.81 -22.35
C GLU A 702 10.09 -14.71 -21.93
N VAL A 703 10.26 -13.72 -22.82
CA VAL A 703 11.02 -12.51 -22.56
C VAL A 703 10.07 -11.32 -22.73
N LEU A 704 9.95 -10.52 -21.70
CA LEU A 704 9.21 -9.25 -21.74
C LEU A 704 10.22 -8.12 -21.76
N PHE A 705 10.11 -7.24 -22.75
CA PHE A 705 11.05 -6.13 -22.91
C PHE A 705 10.34 -4.79 -23.07
N ILE A 706 10.79 -3.81 -22.32
CA ILE A 706 10.34 -2.42 -22.40
C ILE A 706 11.56 -1.56 -22.63
N GLY A 707 11.58 -0.83 -23.75
CA GLY A 707 12.70 0.02 -24.10
C GLY A 707 12.70 0.41 -25.57
N ASN A 708 13.65 1.25 -25.96
CA ASN A 708 13.73 1.85 -27.31
C ASN A 708 14.77 1.16 -28.22
N ILE A 709 15.50 0.17 -27.67
CA ILE A 709 16.48 -0.61 -28.44
C ILE A 709 15.75 -1.53 -29.42
N ASP A 710 16.30 -1.69 -30.62
CA ASP A 710 15.76 -2.61 -31.64
C ASP A 710 15.74 -4.06 -31.11
N ASN A 711 14.63 -4.75 -31.28
CA ASN A 711 14.41 -6.09 -30.78
C ASN A 711 15.47 -7.10 -31.24
N GLN A 712 15.95 -6.97 -32.49
CA GLN A 712 16.98 -7.86 -33.02
C GLN A 712 18.28 -7.72 -32.24
N LYS A 713 18.66 -6.48 -31.89
CA LYS A 713 19.85 -6.20 -31.07
C LYS A 713 19.70 -6.76 -29.66
N VAL A 714 18.50 -6.62 -29.03
CA VAL A 714 18.24 -7.22 -27.71
C VAL A 714 18.37 -8.73 -27.76
N ILE A 715 17.76 -9.39 -28.75
CA ILE A 715 17.84 -10.85 -28.97
C ILE A 715 19.29 -11.31 -29.19
N GLU A 716 20.04 -10.60 -30.05
CA GLU A 716 21.45 -10.93 -30.28
C GLU A 716 22.29 -10.81 -29.00
N THR A 717 22.02 -9.79 -28.17
CA THR A 717 22.73 -9.62 -26.89
C THR A 717 22.32 -10.69 -25.89
N LEU A 718 21.03 -11.05 -25.76
CA LEU A 718 20.57 -12.16 -24.93
C LEU A 718 21.23 -13.50 -25.32
N LYS A 719 21.33 -13.78 -26.64
CA LYS A 719 22.00 -14.99 -27.14
C LYS A 719 23.51 -14.98 -26.92
N LYS A 720 24.14 -13.83 -27.11
CA LYS A 720 25.58 -13.62 -26.85
C LYS A 720 25.94 -13.97 -25.40
N HIS A 721 25.06 -13.62 -24.45
CA HIS A 721 25.22 -13.85 -23.01
C HIS A 721 24.51 -15.09 -22.50
N ASN A 722 24.11 -16.02 -23.35
CA ASN A 722 23.50 -17.32 -23.02
C ASN A 722 22.24 -17.23 -22.12
N LEU A 723 21.53 -16.09 -22.12
CA LEU A 723 20.37 -15.87 -21.26
C LEU A 723 19.08 -16.49 -21.83
N VAL A 724 19.09 -16.89 -23.10
CA VAL A 724 17.99 -17.62 -23.76
C VAL A 724 18.58 -18.82 -24.53
N LYS A 725 18.42 -20.00 -23.98
CA LYS A 725 18.99 -21.25 -24.55
C LYS A 725 17.97 -21.97 -25.45
N ASP A 726 18.46 -22.75 -26.41
CA ASP A 726 17.62 -23.52 -27.37
C ASP A 726 17.22 -24.90 -26.83
N ASP A 727 17.96 -25.47 -25.87
CA ASP A 727 17.90 -26.85 -25.37
C ASP A 727 17.41 -26.95 -23.93
N VAL A 728 16.45 -26.11 -23.53
CA VAL A 728 15.84 -26.17 -22.21
C VAL A 728 14.64 -27.10 -22.14
N VAL A 729 14.23 -27.49 -20.93
CA VAL A 729 13.06 -28.33 -20.67
C VAL A 729 11.79 -27.59 -21.06
N LYS A 730 10.93 -28.19 -21.88
CA LYS A 730 9.63 -27.64 -22.24
C LYS A 730 8.58 -28.07 -21.24
N SER A 731 7.98 -27.10 -20.54
CA SER A 731 6.92 -27.32 -19.56
C SER A 731 5.85 -26.27 -19.69
N GLU A 732 4.63 -26.60 -19.28
CA GLU A 732 3.57 -25.64 -19.03
C GLU A 732 3.68 -25.10 -17.60
N LYS A 733 3.13 -23.92 -17.33
CA LYS A 733 3.06 -23.35 -15.99
C LYS A 733 2.26 -24.27 -15.05
N SER A 734 2.84 -24.60 -13.91
CA SER A 734 2.20 -25.42 -12.86
C SER A 734 1.14 -24.63 -12.07
N PHE A 735 0.14 -25.31 -11.51
CA PHE A 735 -0.84 -24.68 -10.63
C PHE A 735 -1.27 -25.64 -9.49
N LYS A 736 -1.63 -25.02 -8.33
CA LYS A 736 -2.17 -25.79 -7.19
C LYS A 736 -3.66 -26.08 -7.40
N THR A 737 -4.07 -27.31 -7.08
CA THR A 737 -5.48 -27.71 -7.05
C THR A 737 -5.99 -27.67 -5.61
N GLU A 738 -7.10 -27.00 -5.38
CA GLU A 738 -7.77 -26.95 -4.09
C GLU A 738 -8.49 -28.26 -3.77
N LYS A 739 -8.68 -28.52 -2.47
CA LYS A 739 -9.54 -29.62 -2.02
C LYS A 739 -10.99 -29.32 -2.42
N THR A 740 -11.69 -30.37 -2.82
CA THR A 740 -13.14 -30.27 -3.08
C THR A 740 -13.91 -30.32 -1.75
N PHE A 741 -14.84 -29.41 -1.58
CA PHE A 741 -15.76 -29.37 -0.44
C PHE A 741 -17.17 -29.64 -0.90
N THR A 742 -17.82 -30.63 -0.28
CA THR A 742 -19.22 -31.00 -0.53
C THR A 742 -20.16 -30.53 0.56
N ASP A 743 -19.61 -30.15 1.71
CA ASP A 743 -20.33 -29.75 2.90
C ASP A 743 -19.72 -28.51 3.55
N ASN A 744 -20.53 -27.79 4.31
CA ASN A 744 -20.07 -26.67 5.10
C ASN A 744 -19.08 -27.11 6.19
N GLN A 745 -17.98 -26.39 6.33
CA GLN A 745 -16.95 -26.68 7.33
C GLN A 745 -16.47 -25.39 8.00
N VAL A 746 -16.00 -25.51 9.24
CA VAL A 746 -15.40 -24.41 10.01
C VAL A 746 -14.03 -24.86 10.51
N PHE A 747 -12.98 -24.17 10.09
CA PHE A 747 -11.61 -24.37 10.60
C PHE A 747 -11.26 -23.20 11.52
N ILE A 748 -10.78 -23.49 12.72
CA ILE A 748 -10.39 -22.47 13.68
C ILE A 748 -9.04 -22.78 14.32
N ALA A 749 -8.14 -21.81 14.29
CA ALA A 749 -6.92 -21.79 15.09
C ALA A 749 -7.08 -20.82 16.27
N HIS A 750 -6.67 -21.27 17.46
CA HIS A 750 -6.85 -20.52 18.69
C HIS A 750 -5.55 -20.00 19.27
N ASN A 751 -5.53 -18.68 19.54
CA ASN A 751 -4.54 -18.06 20.40
C ASN A 751 -5.23 -17.11 21.39
N LYS A 752 -4.96 -17.31 22.70
CA LYS A 752 -5.59 -16.52 23.77
C LYS A 752 -5.17 -15.04 23.80
N LYS A 753 -4.10 -14.68 23.09
CA LYS A 753 -3.59 -13.31 22.99
C LYS A 753 -4.29 -12.47 21.94
N PHE A 754 -4.94 -13.12 20.97
CA PHE A 754 -5.62 -12.41 19.88
C PHE A 754 -6.84 -11.65 20.39
N ARG A 755 -6.92 -10.37 20.06
CA ARG A 755 -8.06 -9.50 20.29
C ARG A 755 -9.05 -9.57 19.15
N GLN A 756 -8.52 -9.70 17.93
CA GLN A 756 -9.28 -9.83 16.70
C GLN A 756 -9.46 -11.30 16.30
N SER A 757 -10.54 -11.57 15.59
CA SER A 757 -10.71 -12.75 14.75
C SER A 757 -10.59 -12.33 13.29
N ASN A 758 -9.73 -12.99 12.54
CA ASN A 758 -9.64 -12.85 11.09
C ASN A 758 -10.32 -14.05 10.46
N ILE A 759 -11.35 -13.79 9.64
CA ILE A 759 -12.30 -14.78 9.15
C ILE A 759 -12.31 -14.75 7.64
N TYR A 760 -11.98 -15.87 7.01
CA TYR A 760 -12.15 -16.11 5.58
C TYR A 760 -13.39 -16.98 5.35
N MET A 761 -14.16 -16.67 4.32
CA MET A 761 -15.20 -17.53 3.80
C MET A 761 -14.92 -17.85 2.34
N HIS A 762 -14.91 -19.12 2.01
CA HIS A 762 -14.63 -19.65 0.69
C HIS A 762 -15.83 -20.44 0.17
N VAL A 763 -16.30 -20.10 -1.03
CA VAL A 763 -17.36 -20.85 -1.73
C VAL A 763 -16.77 -21.38 -3.04
N PRO A 764 -16.52 -22.69 -3.14
CA PRO A 764 -15.93 -23.28 -4.34
C PRO A 764 -16.91 -23.23 -5.52
N SER A 765 -16.39 -22.98 -6.71
CA SER A 765 -17.20 -22.82 -7.91
C SER A 765 -16.58 -23.53 -9.13
N GLU A 766 -16.73 -22.99 -10.33
CA GLU A 766 -16.38 -23.60 -11.61
C GLU A 766 -15.57 -22.62 -12.47
N ILE A 767 -14.98 -23.12 -13.57
CA ILE A 767 -14.35 -22.25 -14.57
C ILE A 767 -15.44 -21.51 -15.35
N LEU A 768 -15.32 -20.22 -15.48
CA LEU A 768 -16.26 -19.35 -16.18
C LEU A 768 -15.88 -19.14 -17.65
N ASN A 769 -16.88 -19.04 -18.50
CA ASN A 769 -16.69 -18.49 -19.84
C ASN A 769 -16.63 -16.94 -19.83
N MET A 770 -16.39 -16.31 -20.97
CA MET A 770 -16.22 -14.86 -21.10
C MET A 770 -17.45 -14.07 -20.63
N GLU A 771 -18.67 -14.51 -20.99
CA GLU A 771 -19.91 -13.85 -20.62
C GLU A 771 -20.11 -13.91 -19.09
N GLU A 772 -19.91 -15.08 -18.49
CA GLU A 772 -20.00 -15.29 -17.04
C GLU A 772 -18.94 -14.49 -16.27
N LYS A 773 -17.71 -14.33 -16.83
CA LYS A 773 -16.67 -13.45 -16.26
C LYS A 773 -17.10 -12.00 -16.28
N ALA A 774 -17.69 -11.52 -17.38
CA ALA A 774 -18.18 -10.14 -17.47
C ALA A 774 -19.30 -9.89 -16.44
N VAL A 775 -20.21 -10.85 -16.27
CA VAL A 775 -21.27 -10.80 -15.24
C VAL A 775 -20.66 -10.82 -13.84
N SER A 776 -19.62 -11.63 -13.60
CA SER A 776 -18.92 -11.69 -12.31
C SER A 776 -18.26 -10.35 -11.94
N MET A 777 -17.78 -9.57 -12.92
CA MET A 777 -17.25 -8.22 -12.66
C MET A 777 -18.34 -7.27 -12.14
N VAL A 778 -19.56 -7.34 -12.71
CA VAL A 778 -20.70 -6.57 -12.22
C VAL A 778 -21.14 -7.06 -10.83
N PHE A 779 -21.20 -8.38 -10.63
CA PHE A 779 -21.46 -8.98 -9.30
C PHE A 779 -20.46 -8.47 -8.26
N ASN A 780 -19.17 -8.48 -8.55
CA ASN A 780 -18.12 -8.02 -7.65
C ASN A 780 -18.31 -6.56 -7.24
N LYS A 781 -18.53 -5.67 -8.21
CA LYS A 781 -18.78 -4.25 -7.95
C LYS A 781 -20.01 -4.01 -7.09
N TYR A 782 -21.07 -4.78 -7.32
CA TYR A 782 -22.30 -4.72 -6.56
C TYR A 782 -22.17 -5.35 -5.17
N PHE A 783 -21.53 -6.54 -5.07
CA PHE A 783 -21.53 -7.34 -3.85
C PHE A 783 -20.50 -6.89 -2.82
N GLY A 784 -19.21 -6.72 -3.21
CA GLY A 784 -18.25 -6.56 -2.13
C GLY A 784 -16.84 -6.05 -2.44
N THR A 785 -16.57 -5.35 -3.56
CA THR A 785 -15.22 -4.89 -3.90
C THR A 785 -14.91 -3.42 -3.59
N ASP A 786 -15.87 -2.61 -3.20
CA ASP A 786 -15.65 -1.20 -2.86
C ASP A 786 -16.53 -0.71 -1.70
N MET A 787 -16.33 0.55 -1.32
CA MET A 787 -17.04 1.16 -0.19
C MET A 787 -18.56 1.24 -0.40
N TYR A 788 -19.04 1.26 -1.65
CA TYR A 788 -20.46 1.28 -1.95
C TYR A 788 -21.10 -0.12 -2.03
N SER A 789 -20.29 -1.18 -2.03
CA SER A 789 -20.76 -2.56 -2.15
C SER A 789 -21.63 -3.01 -0.95
N ILE A 790 -22.42 -4.08 -1.16
CA ILE A 790 -23.32 -4.62 -0.13
C ILE A 790 -22.55 -5.03 1.12
N VAL A 791 -21.45 -5.81 0.96
CA VAL A 791 -20.67 -6.33 2.09
C VAL A 791 -20.09 -5.20 2.92
N PHE A 792 -19.46 -4.23 2.27
CA PHE A 792 -18.86 -3.11 2.97
C PHE A 792 -19.90 -2.30 3.75
N GLN A 793 -21.05 -1.97 3.13
CA GLN A 793 -22.11 -1.21 3.76
C GLN A 793 -22.75 -1.96 4.93
N GLU A 794 -23.11 -3.22 4.74
CA GLU A 794 -23.86 -3.99 5.74
C GLU A 794 -22.99 -4.42 6.93
N VAL A 795 -21.69 -4.66 6.72
CA VAL A 795 -20.79 -5.16 7.77
C VAL A 795 -20.09 -4.02 8.49
N ARG A 796 -19.44 -3.11 7.73
CA ARG A 796 -18.66 -2.01 8.31
C ARG A 796 -19.52 -0.82 8.65
N GLU A 797 -20.22 -0.23 7.67
CA GLU A 797 -20.84 1.08 7.82
C GLU A 797 -22.07 1.04 8.76
N PHE A 798 -22.92 0.03 8.60
CA PHE A 798 -24.19 -0.01 9.36
C PHE A 798 -24.07 -0.74 10.71
N ARG A 799 -23.14 -1.67 10.83
CA ARG A 799 -22.98 -2.49 12.05
C ARG A 799 -21.66 -2.32 12.77
N SER A 800 -20.70 -1.62 12.14
CA SER A 800 -19.34 -1.42 12.65
C SER A 800 -18.73 -2.73 13.20
N LEU A 801 -18.98 -3.85 12.52
CA LEU A 801 -18.54 -5.18 12.98
C LEU A 801 -17.05 -5.40 12.71
N GLY A 802 -16.45 -4.66 11.81
CA GLY A 802 -15.01 -4.72 11.51
C GLY A 802 -14.57 -3.55 10.66
N TYR A 803 -13.31 -3.21 10.77
CA TYR A 803 -12.70 -2.17 9.91
C TYR A 803 -12.54 -2.66 8.46
N THR A 804 -12.14 -3.92 8.29
CA THR A 804 -11.96 -4.55 6.99
C THR A 804 -13.02 -5.62 6.76
N ALA A 805 -13.83 -5.43 5.72
CA ALA A 805 -14.81 -6.40 5.25
C ALA A 805 -14.97 -6.30 3.73
N TYR A 806 -14.85 -7.44 3.04
CA TYR A 806 -15.05 -7.50 1.60
C TYR A 806 -15.47 -8.90 1.15
N GLY A 807 -15.99 -8.99 -0.07
CA GLY A 807 -16.30 -10.26 -0.69
C GLY A 807 -16.38 -10.13 -2.21
N TYR A 808 -15.68 -11.01 -2.92
CA TYR A 808 -15.68 -10.97 -4.38
C TYR A 808 -15.54 -12.37 -4.98
N TYR A 809 -16.05 -12.52 -6.17
CA TYR A 809 -15.91 -13.72 -6.96
C TYR A 809 -14.58 -13.65 -7.73
N MET A 810 -13.68 -14.56 -7.43
CA MET A 810 -12.33 -14.61 -7.98
C MET A 810 -12.28 -15.67 -9.09
N THR A 811 -11.79 -15.27 -10.26
CA THR A 811 -11.51 -16.16 -11.39
C THR A 811 -10.02 -16.41 -11.50
N ASP A 812 -9.62 -17.60 -11.94
CA ASP A 812 -8.22 -17.83 -12.28
C ASP A 812 -7.84 -17.03 -13.53
N TYR A 813 -6.71 -16.35 -13.49
CA TYR A 813 -6.29 -15.48 -14.60
C TYR A 813 -5.94 -16.24 -15.90
N LEU A 814 -5.59 -17.54 -15.81
CA LEU A 814 -5.32 -18.41 -16.96
C LEU A 814 -6.47 -19.38 -17.31
N ASP A 815 -7.60 -19.32 -16.61
CA ASP A 815 -8.74 -20.23 -16.79
C ASP A 815 -8.43 -21.71 -16.58
N ARG A 816 -7.43 -22.02 -15.78
CA ARG A 816 -7.00 -23.40 -15.49
C ARG A 816 -7.57 -23.96 -14.21
N LYS A 817 -8.05 -23.09 -13.32
CA LYS A 817 -8.62 -23.44 -12.00
C LYS A 817 -10.08 -23.05 -11.92
N PRO A 818 -10.88 -23.80 -11.14
CA PRO A 818 -12.21 -23.35 -10.74
C PRO A 818 -12.15 -21.98 -10.07
N SER A 819 -13.14 -21.15 -10.34
CA SER A 819 -13.36 -19.89 -9.66
C SER A 819 -13.92 -20.09 -8.26
N MET A 820 -14.01 -19.05 -7.45
CA MET A 820 -14.57 -19.11 -6.10
C MET A 820 -15.13 -17.75 -5.66
N LEU A 821 -16.08 -17.75 -4.73
CA LEU A 821 -16.31 -16.56 -3.93
C LEU A 821 -15.34 -16.58 -2.74
N TYR A 822 -14.67 -15.46 -2.55
CA TYR A 822 -13.74 -15.20 -1.46
C TYR A 822 -14.26 -14.03 -0.64
N ALA A 823 -14.45 -14.21 0.66
CA ALA A 823 -14.85 -13.12 1.54
C ALA A 823 -14.00 -13.09 2.81
N PHE A 824 -13.78 -11.89 3.34
CA PHE A 824 -12.98 -11.64 4.53
C PHE A 824 -13.69 -10.70 5.49
N LEU A 825 -13.47 -10.92 6.77
CA LEU A 825 -13.90 -10.05 7.87
C LEU A 825 -12.85 -10.09 8.99
N GLY A 826 -12.30 -8.93 9.34
CA GLY A 826 -11.56 -8.70 10.57
C GLY A 826 -12.48 -8.09 11.63
N THR A 827 -12.70 -8.77 12.77
CA THR A 827 -13.62 -8.32 13.83
C THR A 827 -13.07 -8.63 15.23
N GLN A 828 -13.60 -7.98 16.28
CA GLN A 828 -13.26 -8.37 17.66
C GLN A 828 -13.67 -9.81 17.93
N SER A 829 -12.86 -10.53 18.70
CA SER A 829 -13.11 -11.97 18.97
C SER A 829 -14.46 -12.25 19.66
N ASP A 830 -14.99 -11.33 20.46
CA ASP A 830 -16.32 -11.44 21.07
C ASP A 830 -17.48 -11.09 20.12
N LYS A 831 -17.17 -10.50 18.94
CA LYS A 831 -18.13 -10.22 17.86
C LYS A 831 -18.07 -11.24 16.72
N THR A 832 -17.20 -12.24 16.79
CA THR A 832 -16.98 -13.26 15.76
C THR A 832 -18.28 -13.91 15.29
N ASN A 833 -19.14 -14.36 16.22
CA ASN A 833 -20.38 -15.04 15.87
C ASN A 833 -21.35 -14.12 15.12
N GLU A 834 -21.49 -12.89 15.57
CA GLU A 834 -22.33 -11.87 14.92
C GLU A 834 -21.80 -11.52 13.52
N GLY A 835 -20.49 -11.32 13.40
CA GLY A 835 -19.85 -11.04 12.12
C GLY A 835 -20.01 -12.17 11.10
N ILE A 836 -19.86 -13.42 11.54
CA ILE A 836 -20.11 -14.60 10.71
C ILE A 836 -21.59 -14.67 10.28
N ASP A 837 -22.53 -14.43 11.21
CA ASP A 837 -23.97 -14.43 10.90
C ASP A 837 -24.30 -13.44 9.79
N VAL A 838 -23.79 -12.21 9.89
CA VAL A 838 -24.03 -11.15 8.90
C VAL A 838 -23.38 -11.48 7.57
N LEU A 839 -22.07 -11.71 7.53
CA LEU A 839 -21.35 -11.93 6.27
C LEU A 839 -21.85 -13.19 5.54
N ARG A 840 -22.05 -14.30 6.28
CA ARG A 840 -22.61 -15.51 5.71
C ARG A 840 -24.04 -15.30 5.23
N GLY A 841 -24.84 -14.53 5.98
CA GLY A 841 -26.21 -14.16 5.58
C GLY A 841 -26.23 -13.48 4.22
N LEU A 842 -25.34 -12.52 3.97
CA LEU A 842 -25.20 -11.84 2.68
C LEU A 842 -24.78 -12.79 1.54
N ILE A 843 -23.91 -13.77 1.84
CA ILE A 843 -23.49 -14.78 0.85
C ILE A 843 -24.64 -15.73 0.50
N THR A 844 -25.47 -16.15 1.47
CA THR A 844 -26.54 -17.12 1.23
C THR A 844 -27.85 -16.50 0.78
N ASP A 845 -28.07 -15.22 1.10
CA ASP A 845 -29.28 -14.48 0.75
C ASP A 845 -28.93 -13.04 0.39
N MET A 846 -28.40 -12.89 -0.83
CA MET A 846 -27.98 -11.59 -1.36
C MET A 846 -29.19 -10.66 -1.50
N PRO A 847 -29.18 -9.48 -0.82
CA PRO A 847 -30.32 -8.57 -0.87
C PRO A 847 -30.47 -7.94 -2.27
N GLU A 848 -31.71 -7.78 -2.72
CA GLU A 848 -32.03 -7.04 -3.93
C GLU A 848 -32.02 -5.54 -3.66
N ARG A 849 -31.14 -4.82 -4.37
CA ARG A 849 -30.95 -3.36 -4.29
C ARG A 849 -30.77 -2.82 -5.72
N LEU A 850 -31.85 -2.61 -6.46
CA LEU A 850 -31.81 -2.27 -7.89
C LEU A 850 -31.07 -0.96 -8.17
N GLU A 851 -31.27 0.07 -7.36
CA GLU A 851 -30.56 1.34 -7.52
C GLU A 851 -29.06 1.17 -7.30
N LYS A 852 -28.67 0.38 -6.30
CA LYS A 852 -27.26 0.06 -6.03
C LYS A 852 -26.65 -0.74 -7.18
N PHE A 853 -27.37 -1.72 -7.73
CA PHE A 853 -26.93 -2.47 -8.90
C PHE A 853 -26.68 -1.54 -10.10
N ASN A 854 -27.65 -0.67 -10.44
CA ASN A 854 -27.52 0.27 -11.54
C ASN A 854 -26.32 1.19 -11.34
N ALA A 855 -26.17 1.75 -10.14
CA ALA A 855 -25.04 2.59 -9.78
C ALA A 855 -23.69 1.86 -9.92
N SER A 856 -23.61 0.62 -9.44
CA SER A 856 -22.38 -0.20 -9.54
C SER A 856 -22.04 -0.54 -10.99
N LYS A 857 -23.04 -0.89 -11.81
CA LYS A 857 -22.85 -1.14 -13.25
C LYS A 857 -22.40 0.12 -13.99
N ASP A 858 -23.04 1.25 -13.78
CA ASP A 858 -22.68 2.52 -14.42
C ASP A 858 -21.27 2.95 -14.02
N ALA A 859 -20.91 2.84 -12.75
CA ALA A 859 -19.57 3.09 -12.24
C ALA A 859 -18.52 2.17 -12.91
N LEU A 860 -18.84 0.90 -13.09
CA LEU A 860 -17.96 -0.06 -13.77
C LEU A 860 -17.77 0.32 -15.24
N ILE A 861 -18.84 0.67 -15.95
CA ILE A 861 -18.77 1.11 -17.36
C ILE A 861 -17.92 2.39 -17.48
N MET A 862 -18.13 3.36 -16.57
CA MET A 862 -17.39 4.62 -16.58
C MET A 862 -15.90 4.43 -16.27
N SER A 863 -15.56 3.63 -15.27
CA SER A 863 -14.17 3.34 -14.95
C SER A 863 -13.47 2.61 -16.11
N ARG A 864 -14.15 1.66 -16.75
CA ARG A 864 -13.62 0.94 -17.92
C ARG A 864 -13.45 1.82 -19.16
N ALA A 865 -14.24 2.87 -19.33
CA ALA A 865 -14.06 3.84 -20.42
C ALA A 865 -12.72 4.59 -20.32
N SER A 866 -12.19 4.77 -19.11
CA SER A 866 -10.89 5.39 -18.87
C SER A 866 -9.79 4.37 -18.50
N ASP A 867 -10.06 3.07 -18.61
CA ASP A 867 -9.07 2.04 -18.36
C ASP A 867 -7.95 2.09 -19.39
N TYR A 868 -6.72 2.08 -18.90
CA TYR A 868 -5.51 2.00 -19.72
C TYR A 868 -4.54 1.01 -19.12
N VAL A 869 -3.64 0.50 -19.93
CA VAL A 869 -2.52 -0.32 -19.48
C VAL A 869 -1.27 0.55 -19.54
N SER A 870 -0.59 0.74 -18.41
CA SER A 870 0.64 1.51 -18.40
C SER A 870 1.69 0.84 -19.31
N PHE A 871 2.56 1.62 -19.94
CA PHE A 871 3.57 1.07 -20.86
C PHE A 871 4.46 0.00 -20.18
N ARG A 872 4.73 0.13 -18.89
CA ARG A 872 5.47 -0.86 -18.10
C ARG A 872 4.75 -2.21 -17.99
N SER A 873 3.43 -2.21 -18.12
CA SER A 873 2.59 -3.41 -17.98
C SER A 873 2.10 -4.00 -19.30
N ILE A 874 2.29 -3.31 -20.44
CA ILE A 874 1.79 -3.77 -21.74
C ILE A 874 2.31 -5.16 -22.09
N PRO A 875 3.61 -5.48 -22.04
CA PRO A 875 4.10 -6.80 -22.44
C PRO A 875 3.52 -7.94 -21.59
N SER A 876 3.46 -7.77 -20.26
CA SER A 876 2.91 -8.79 -19.36
C SER A 876 1.39 -8.97 -19.52
N GLN A 877 0.67 -7.90 -19.78
CA GLN A 877 -0.77 -7.96 -20.00
C GLN A 877 -1.09 -8.65 -21.34
N VAL A 878 -0.33 -8.35 -22.39
CA VAL A 878 -0.47 -9.02 -23.70
C VAL A 878 -0.11 -10.48 -23.58
N SER A 879 0.96 -10.85 -22.86
CA SER A 879 1.31 -12.24 -22.56
C SER A 879 0.13 -12.98 -21.91
N THR A 880 -0.46 -12.38 -20.87
CA THR A 880 -1.62 -12.95 -20.17
C THR A 880 -2.80 -13.18 -21.12
N TRP A 881 -3.14 -12.22 -21.97
CA TRP A 881 -4.22 -12.36 -22.95
C TRP A 881 -3.93 -13.45 -23.99
N MET A 882 -2.68 -13.57 -24.44
CA MET A 882 -2.28 -14.63 -25.36
C MET A 882 -2.39 -16.02 -24.71
N GLU A 883 -2.01 -16.17 -23.44
CA GLU A 883 -2.19 -17.41 -22.68
C GLU A 883 -3.67 -17.77 -22.47
N GLN A 884 -4.55 -16.77 -22.36
CA GLN A 884 -6.00 -16.94 -22.34
C GLN A 884 -6.59 -17.27 -23.72
N GLY A 885 -5.77 -17.24 -24.80
CA GLY A 885 -6.19 -17.53 -26.15
C GLY A 885 -6.66 -16.32 -26.98
N TYR A 886 -6.51 -15.10 -26.45
CA TYR A 886 -6.80 -13.88 -27.20
C TYR A 886 -5.63 -13.47 -28.11
N ASN A 887 -5.94 -12.90 -29.26
CA ASN A 887 -4.98 -12.29 -30.17
C ASN A 887 -5.22 -10.78 -30.34
N HIS A 888 -5.94 -10.17 -29.41
CA HIS A 888 -6.31 -8.78 -29.33
C HIS A 888 -6.64 -8.41 -27.89
N ASP A 889 -6.86 -7.13 -27.61
CA ASP A 889 -7.31 -6.61 -26.32
C ASP A 889 -8.80 -6.96 -26.05
N PRO A 890 -9.13 -7.85 -25.10
CA PRO A 890 -10.51 -8.29 -24.89
C PRO A 890 -11.36 -7.31 -24.09
N ARG A 891 -10.79 -6.22 -23.56
CA ARG A 891 -11.48 -5.30 -22.63
C ARG A 891 -12.75 -4.70 -23.22
N MET A 892 -12.79 -4.43 -24.51
CA MET A 892 -13.98 -3.89 -25.16
C MET A 892 -15.12 -4.90 -25.23
N GLU A 893 -14.83 -6.18 -25.49
CA GLU A 893 -15.83 -7.25 -25.51
C GLU A 893 -16.46 -7.42 -24.12
N TYR A 894 -15.65 -7.44 -23.05
CA TYR A 894 -16.15 -7.42 -21.68
C TYR A 894 -17.05 -6.22 -21.41
N THR A 895 -16.63 -5.02 -21.86
CA THR A 895 -17.41 -3.80 -21.67
C THR A 895 -18.77 -3.86 -22.38
N ASP A 896 -18.83 -4.44 -23.58
CA ASP A 896 -20.09 -4.58 -24.33
C ASP A 896 -21.06 -5.59 -23.70
N ILE A 897 -20.53 -6.63 -23.06
CA ILE A 897 -21.33 -7.57 -22.26
C ILE A 897 -21.85 -6.87 -21.00
N ILE A 898 -20.97 -6.18 -20.25
CA ILE A 898 -21.32 -5.44 -19.02
C ILE A 898 -22.45 -4.43 -19.29
N LYS A 899 -22.40 -3.68 -20.39
CA LYS A 899 -23.47 -2.75 -20.76
C LYS A 899 -24.83 -3.40 -20.89
N LYS A 900 -24.88 -4.65 -21.38
CA LYS A 900 -26.12 -5.42 -21.60
C LYS A 900 -26.57 -6.19 -20.34
N THR A 901 -25.72 -6.36 -19.35
CA THR A 901 -26.01 -7.11 -18.14
C THR A 901 -27.11 -6.44 -17.34
N GLU A 902 -28.15 -7.17 -17.01
CA GLU A 902 -29.26 -6.76 -16.16
C GLU A 902 -29.14 -7.37 -14.75
N TYR A 903 -29.90 -6.87 -13.78
CA TYR A 903 -29.89 -7.42 -12.42
C TYR A 903 -30.22 -8.92 -12.41
N LYS A 904 -31.12 -9.34 -13.27
CA LYS A 904 -31.48 -10.75 -13.40
C LYS A 904 -30.27 -11.63 -13.75
N ASP A 905 -29.37 -11.16 -14.62
CA ASP A 905 -28.20 -11.95 -15.03
C ASP A 905 -27.22 -12.10 -13.84
N VAL A 906 -27.05 -11.04 -13.05
CA VAL A 906 -26.23 -11.07 -11.82
C VAL A 906 -26.88 -11.97 -10.77
N TYR A 907 -28.21 -11.92 -10.61
CA TYR A 907 -28.91 -12.78 -9.68
C TYR A 907 -28.87 -14.26 -10.10
N ASP A 908 -29.04 -14.55 -11.40
CA ASP A 908 -28.92 -15.91 -11.93
C ASP A 908 -27.49 -16.45 -11.77
N PHE A 909 -26.46 -15.58 -11.99
CA PHE A 909 -25.08 -15.88 -11.72
C PHE A 909 -24.85 -16.22 -10.24
N TYR A 910 -25.34 -15.36 -9.33
CA TYR A 910 -25.27 -15.58 -7.89
C TYR A 910 -25.92 -16.90 -7.48
N LYS A 911 -27.13 -17.21 -7.97
CA LYS A 911 -27.80 -18.47 -7.69
C LYS A 911 -27.04 -19.68 -8.20
N LYS A 912 -26.46 -19.62 -9.38
CA LYS A 912 -25.73 -20.73 -9.99
C LYS A 912 -24.39 -21.00 -9.30
N TYR A 913 -23.67 -19.95 -8.93
CA TYR A 913 -22.26 -20.05 -8.56
C TYR A 913 -21.96 -19.78 -7.07
N VAL A 914 -22.91 -19.26 -6.29
CA VAL A 914 -22.69 -18.83 -4.91
C VAL A 914 -23.73 -19.38 -3.92
N ALA A 915 -25.03 -19.09 -4.11
CA ALA A 915 -26.06 -19.17 -3.07
C ALA A 915 -26.21 -20.54 -2.40
N ASP A 916 -26.24 -21.63 -3.19
CA ASP A 916 -26.56 -22.97 -2.72
C ASP A 916 -25.32 -23.88 -2.65
N ARG A 917 -24.12 -23.27 -2.62
CA ARG A 917 -22.87 -24.02 -2.55
C ARG A 917 -22.34 -24.11 -1.11
N PRO A 918 -21.49 -25.11 -0.81
CA PRO A 918 -20.85 -25.23 0.51
C PRO A 918 -20.02 -23.97 0.83
N ILE A 919 -20.09 -23.52 2.08
CA ILE A 919 -19.27 -22.44 2.60
C ILE A 919 -18.25 -23.02 3.58
N VAL A 920 -16.96 -22.74 3.31
CA VAL A 920 -15.87 -23.11 4.20
C VAL A 920 -15.41 -21.86 4.95
N ILE A 921 -15.59 -21.86 6.26
CA ILE A 921 -15.16 -20.79 7.15
C ILE A 921 -13.79 -21.15 7.73
N MET A 922 -12.83 -20.27 7.61
CA MET A 922 -11.45 -20.49 8.05
C MET A 922 -11.01 -19.27 8.84
N MET A 923 -10.60 -19.46 10.10
CA MET A 923 -10.34 -18.31 10.95
C MET A 923 -9.28 -18.54 12.05
N SER A 924 -8.70 -17.44 12.48
CA SER A 924 -7.97 -17.32 13.75
C SER A 924 -8.81 -16.56 14.78
N GLY A 925 -8.57 -16.76 16.07
CA GLY A 925 -9.23 -15.97 17.09
C GLY A 925 -9.07 -16.54 18.50
N ASN A 926 -9.68 -15.86 19.48
CA ASN A 926 -9.67 -16.28 20.87
C ASN A 926 -10.92 -17.08 21.23
N LYS A 927 -10.86 -18.40 21.18
CA LYS A 927 -12.01 -19.29 21.45
C LYS A 927 -12.67 -19.13 22.81
N LYS A 928 -12.05 -18.43 23.76
CA LYS A 928 -12.68 -18.11 25.04
C LYS A 928 -13.74 -17.01 24.93
N GLN A 929 -13.67 -16.24 23.87
CA GLN A 929 -14.60 -15.14 23.56
C GLN A 929 -15.58 -15.52 22.43
N ILE A 930 -15.33 -16.63 21.72
CA ILE A 930 -16.13 -17.13 20.61
C ILE A 930 -17.06 -18.24 21.12
N ASP A 931 -18.34 -18.18 20.82
CA ASP A 931 -19.28 -19.28 21.08
C ASP A 931 -19.13 -20.36 20.00
N LEU A 932 -18.24 -21.33 20.23
CA LEU A 932 -18.02 -22.44 19.31
C LEU A 932 -19.28 -23.29 19.09
N LYS A 933 -20.15 -23.44 20.11
CA LYS A 933 -21.40 -24.22 19.98
C LYS A 933 -22.36 -23.53 19.00
N ALA A 934 -22.41 -22.21 19.04
CA ALA A 934 -23.21 -21.46 18.07
C ALA A 934 -22.67 -21.57 16.64
N LEU A 935 -21.37 -21.84 16.45
CA LEU A 935 -20.76 -22.07 15.13
C LEU A 935 -21.09 -23.44 14.52
N GLU A 936 -21.49 -24.44 15.33
CA GLU A 936 -21.89 -25.78 14.83
C GLU A 936 -23.01 -25.71 13.79
N LYS A 937 -23.86 -24.67 13.83
CA LYS A 937 -24.93 -24.45 12.84
C LYS A 937 -24.38 -24.17 11.42
N TYR A 938 -23.12 -23.78 11.29
CA TYR A 938 -22.49 -23.45 10.00
C TYR A 938 -21.66 -24.59 9.41
N GLY A 939 -21.53 -25.69 10.09
CA GLY A 939 -20.79 -26.86 9.58
C GLY A 939 -19.99 -27.56 10.65
N THR A 940 -19.30 -28.61 10.25
CA THR A 940 -18.41 -29.37 11.12
C THR A 940 -17.20 -28.52 11.53
N ILE A 941 -17.00 -28.34 12.84
CA ILE A 941 -15.88 -27.57 13.37
C ILE A 941 -14.63 -28.46 13.45
N LYS A 942 -13.55 -27.94 12.91
CA LYS A 942 -12.19 -28.49 13.05
C LYS A 942 -11.30 -27.47 13.75
N GLU A 943 -10.97 -27.72 15.02
CA GLU A 943 -9.91 -26.97 15.70
C GLU A 943 -8.55 -27.39 15.13
N VAL A 944 -7.76 -26.42 14.66
CA VAL A 944 -6.44 -26.62 14.06
C VAL A 944 -5.40 -26.07 15.01
N LYS A 945 -4.35 -26.86 15.28
CA LYS A 945 -3.26 -26.46 16.19
C LYS A 945 -2.15 -25.78 15.39
N TYR A 946 -1.36 -24.93 16.08
CA TYR A 946 -0.20 -24.26 15.50
C TYR A 946 0.68 -25.21 14.64
N LYS A 947 1.04 -26.38 15.19
CA LYS A 947 1.90 -27.37 14.50
C LYS A 947 1.24 -28.08 13.32
N GLU A 948 -0.04 -27.88 13.09
CA GLU A 948 -0.75 -28.43 11.92
C GLU A 948 -0.79 -27.43 10.76
N ILE A 949 -0.50 -26.17 11.02
CA ILE A 949 -0.54 -25.07 10.02
C ILE A 949 0.82 -24.40 9.79
N PHE A 950 1.77 -24.58 10.71
CA PHE A 950 3.16 -24.12 10.59
C PHE A 950 4.14 -25.25 10.86
N ARG A 951 5.29 -25.26 10.21
CA ARG A 951 6.39 -26.20 10.40
C ARG A 951 7.53 -25.71 11.25
#